data_30d637c8f3bc3dd22628c57ffd8c47d0
#
_entry.id   30d637c8f3bc3dd22628c57ffd8c47d0
#
_cell.length_a   1.000
_cell.length_b   1.000
_cell.length_c   1.000
_cell.angle_alpha   90.00
_cell.angle_beta   90.00
_cell.angle_gamma   90.00
#
_symmetry.space_group_name_H-M   'P 1'
#
loop_
_entity.id
_entity.type
_entity.pdbx_description
1 polymer ?
#
loop_
_entity_poly.entity_id
_entity_poly.type
_entity_poly.pdbx_seq_one_letter_code
_entity_poly.pdbx_strand_id
1 'polypeptide(L)'
;MKDPKPFGLNELREMFLKFFETKGHLRLPSFSLIPQNDASLLLINSGMAPMKPWFTGEQEPPRHRVTTCQKCIRTGDIENIGKTARHGTYFEMLGNFSFGDYFKTEAIHWAWEFLTSPEWVGLDPERLYPSVFAGNETTPADDEAFRIWNEEIGIPAERIFKFGKEDNFWEHGSGPCGPCSEIYYDRGPEWGCGKPGCTVGCDCDRYIEVWNVVFSQFDNDGEGHYQELKQKNIDTGMGLERLACVCQNVASLFDVDTVMNITHKVSDITHAHYGESQAKDVSLRVITDHIRSATFMICDGVLPSNEGRGYVLRRLLRRAARHGKLLGVNDPFLYEVCDTVIGENEGHYPELRERQDYITKVIRVEEENFAKTIDGGLRIFNDMLSGHKAKGERVFSGADAFKLYDTYGFPIDLTMEMVAEQGMEVDEDGFHQLMEEQRQRARKAREALGDLGWAGVEFGKDVPETEFVGYTENTITGARVVALVVENEQAEELMPGVEGIVVLDKTPFYAEMGGQVADHGTIARSGENGCLFTVTDVQKNKGGKYMHYGKVTEGVLKLGDTVTAAIDQDRRKAVMRAHSATHLLDKALRTVLGDHVHQAGSLVEADRLRFDFTHFSAMTAQELAEVSRIVNEAVLEGYDIQTKVMPIEEAKKTGAIALFGEKYGDSVRVVDMGEGYSVEFCGGTHLDNTAKVGVFHIQSEFSVASGVRRIEATTGRVSLEVMDRNQELLFQTAAALKAKPGELREKAETVMGEIKQLNQAVERFKAREAVSQAERFLFAAHEVGGLKVLTSTVPDADADRLRKMGDFLRDKDESVVAVLAAVNDGKITFLAACGKDAVAKGVKAGDIIKAVAPICGGKGGGKPDSAMGGGSDVLKLDNALATVDDFVSQKLGL
;
A
#
# COMPACT_ATOMS: atom_id res chain seq x y z
N MET A 1 -51.41 -3.95 -15.74
CA MET A 1 -50.17 -4.40 -15.02
C MET A 1 -50.07 -3.54 -13.77
N LYS A 2 -49.87 -4.16 -12.62
CA LYS A 2 -49.67 -3.43 -11.35
C LYS A 2 -48.22 -3.03 -11.27
N ASP A 3 -47.94 -1.77 -10.97
CA ASP A 3 -46.58 -1.37 -10.61
C ASP A 3 -46.14 -2.00 -9.30
N PRO A 4 -44.87 -2.37 -9.16
CA PRO A 4 -44.32 -2.89 -7.91
C PRO A 4 -44.56 -1.92 -6.74
N LYS A 5 -44.60 -2.43 -5.53
CA LYS A 5 -44.59 -1.57 -4.32
C LYS A 5 -43.15 -0.99 -4.18
N PRO A 6 -43.00 0.30 -3.89
CA PRO A 6 -41.71 0.94 -3.80
C PRO A 6 -41.06 0.66 -2.42
N PHE A 7 -40.62 -0.58 -2.21
CA PHE A 7 -39.90 -0.94 -0.99
C PHE A 7 -38.48 -0.37 -0.99
N GLY A 8 -38.02 0.13 0.17
CA GLY A 8 -36.65 0.53 0.38
C GLY A 8 -35.68 -0.64 0.40
N LEU A 9 -34.39 -0.39 0.05
CA LEU A 9 -33.36 -1.42 0.01
C LEU A 9 -33.21 -2.13 1.37
N ASN A 10 -33.14 -1.39 2.45
CA ASN A 10 -33.03 -1.95 3.81
C ASN A 10 -34.29 -2.75 4.21
N GLU A 11 -35.46 -2.35 3.74
CA GLU A 11 -36.72 -3.05 3.97
C GLU A 11 -36.76 -4.40 3.23
N LEU A 12 -36.31 -4.43 1.98
CA LEU A 12 -36.22 -5.66 1.17
C LEU A 12 -35.24 -6.66 1.78
N ARG A 13 -34.10 -6.20 2.29
CA ARG A 13 -33.11 -7.05 2.98
C ARG A 13 -33.74 -7.75 4.17
N GLU A 14 -34.37 -6.99 5.05
CA GLU A 14 -35.00 -7.53 6.24
C GLU A 14 -36.20 -8.45 5.91
N MET A 15 -36.97 -8.10 4.89
CA MET A 15 -38.10 -8.89 4.40
C MET A 15 -37.68 -10.28 3.92
N PHE A 16 -36.56 -10.35 3.13
CA PHE A 16 -36.01 -11.62 2.66
C PHE A 16 -35.55 -12.52 3.81
N LEU A 17 -34.78 -11.97 4.73
CA LEU A 17 -34.25 -12.71 5.85
C LEU A 17 -35.38 -13.24 6.76
N LYS A 18 -36.41 -12.42 7.05
CA LYS A 18 -37.61 -12.83 7.80
C LYS A 18 -38.40 -13.91 7.07
N PHE A 19 -38.57 -13.78 5.74
CA PHE A 19 -39.28 -14.80 4.97
C PHE A 19 -38.64 -16.17 5.17
N PHE A 20 -37.31 -16.28 5.02
CA PHE A 20 -36.61 -17.55 5.16
C PHE A 20 -36.52 -18.02 6.62
N GLU A 21 -36.54 -17.15 7.61
CA GLU A 21 -36.73 -17.56 9.01
C GLU A 21 -38.10 -18.27 9.22
N THR A 22 -39.17 -17.83 8.51
CA THR A 22 -40.48 -18.55 8.55
C THR A 22 -40.42 -19.93 7.92
N LYS A 23 -39.46 -20.17 7.02
CA LYS A 23 -39.20 -21.48 6.39
C LYS A 23 -38.21 -22.33 7.20
N GLY A 24 -37.81 -21.89 8.40
CA GLY A 24 -36.93 -22.62 9.32
C GLY A 24 -35.43 -22.42 9.08
N HIS A 25 -35.05 -21.45 8.29
CA HIS A 25 -33.63 -21.14 8.08
C HIS A 25 -33.01 -20.41 9.28
N LEU A 26 -31.77 -20.72 9.58
CA LEU A 26 -30.97 -19.97 10.52
C LEU A 26 -30.42 -18.72 9.79
N ARG A 27 -30.78 -17.54 10.29
CA ARG A 27 -30.19 -16.29 9.82
C ARG A 27 -28.75 -16.18 10.33
N LEU A 28 -27.81 -16.08 9.43
CA LEU A 28 -26.40 -15.79 9.74
C LEU A 28 -26.04 -14.36 9.37
N PRO A 29 -25.11 -13.72 10.10
CA PRO A 29 -24.53 -12.46 9.67
C PRO A 29 -23.75 -12.62 8.36
N SER A 30 -23.49 -11.53 7.65
CA SER A 30 -22.59 -11.54 6.50
C SER A 30 -21.18 -11.98 6.92
N PHE A 31 -20.57 -12.84 6.14
CA PHE A 31 -19.17 -13.15 6.30
C PHE A 31 -18.30 -11.97 5.84
N SER A 32 -17.03 -11.96 6.28
CA SER A 32 -16.06 -10.98 5.81
C SER A 32 -15.83 -11.09 4.29
N LEU A 33 -15.55 -9.94 3.65
CA LEU A 33 -15.12 -9.90 2.25
C LEU A 33 -13.77 -10.59 2.02
N ILE A 34 -13.00 -10.83 3.10
CA ILE A 34 -11.72 -11.54 3.03
C ILE A 34 -11.98 -13.04 3.15
N PRO A 35 -11.70 -13.84 2.08
CA PRO A 35 -11.88 -15.28 2.13
C PRO A 35 -11.02 -15.92 3.23
N GLN A 36 -11.62 -16.85 3.97
CA GLN A 36 -10.90 -17.67 4.93
C GLN A 36 -10.65 -19.05 4.32
N ASN A 37 -9.37 -19.47 4.27
CA ASN A 37 -8.94 -20.79 3.78
C ASN A 37 -9.24 -21.06 2.27
N ASP A 38 -9.51 -20.04 1.46
CA ASP A 38 -9.67 -20.17 0.02
C ASP A 38 -8.69 -19.24 -0.72
N ALA A 39 -7.58 -19.81 -1.19
CA ALA A 39 -6.54 -19.08 -1.91
C ALA A 39 -6.94 -18.76 -3.38
N SER A 40 -8.02 -19.34 -3.88
CA SER A 40 -8.49 -19.12 -5.27
C SER A 40 -9.23 -17.78 -5.42
N LEU A 41 -9.71 -17.18 -4.30
CA LEU A 41 -10.47 -15.95 -4.28
C LEU A 41 -9.67 -14.82 -3.62
N LEU A 42 -9.60 -13.66 -4.27
CA LEU A 42 -9.08 -12.44 -3.65
C LEU A 42 -10.06 -11.83 -2.65
N LEU A 43 -11.33 -11.79 -3.03
CA LEU A 43 -12.44 -11.23 -2.26
C LEU A 43 -13.68 -12.10 -2.46
N ILE A 44 -14.55 -12.14 -1.47
CA ILE A 44 -15.82 -12.86 -1.57
C ILE A 44 -16.70 -12.19 -2.64
N ASN A 45 -17.15 -12.99 -3.62
CA ASN A 45 -17.88 -12.56 -4.80
C ASN A 45 -19.24 -13.24 -4.97
N SER A 46 -19.61 -14.14 -4.04
CA SER A 46 -20.90 -14.85 -4.04
C SER A 46 -21.31 -15.26 -2.62
N GLY A 47 -22.60 -15.53 -2.42
CA GLY A 47 -23.14 -15.96 -1.12
C GLY A 47 -22.60 -17.31 -0.63
N MET A 48 -22.36 -18.23 -1.55
CA MET A 48 -21.90 -19.60 -1.27
C MET A 48 -20.41 -19.68 -0.89
N ALA A 49 -19.57 -18.77 -1.42
CA ALA A 49 -18.12 -18.89 -1.31
C ALA A 49 -17.60 -19.12 0.12
N PRO A 50 -18.09 -18.44 1.17
CA PRO A 50 -17.65 -18.68 2.54
C PRO A 50 -18.12 -20.04 3.12
N MET A 51 -19.09 -20.69 2.49
CA MET A 51 -19.77 -21.89 2.97
C MET A 51 -19.38 -23.17 2.20
N LYS A 52 -18.41 -23.10 1.27
CA LYS A 52 -17.96 -24.26 0.47
C LYS A 52 -17.76 -25.55 1.29
N PRO A 53 -17.13 -25.54 2.50
CA PRO A 53 -16.93 -26.77 3.28
C PRO A 53 -18.23 -27.43 3.75
N TRP A 54 -19.35 -26.67 3.85
CA TRP A 54 -20.67 -27.24 4.19
C TRP A 54 -21.34 -27.89 2.98
N PHE A 55 -21.10 -27.36 1.78
CA PHE A 55 -21.58 -27.95 0.53
C PHE A 55 -20.87 -29.28 0.19
N THR A 56 -19.58 -29.37 0.46
CA THR A 56 -18.78 -30.59 0.23
C THR A 56 -18.97 -31.64 1.34
N GLY A 57 -19.53 -31.24 2.49
CA GLY A 57 -19.65 -32.08 3.68
C GLY A 57 -18.33 -32.28 4.43
N GLU A 58 -17.32 -31.45 4.19
CA GLU A 58 -16.07 -31.42 4.98
C GLU A 58 -16.31 -30.92 6.40
N GLN A 59 -17.28 -30.04 6.55
CA GLN A 59 -17.68 -29.48 7.84
C GLN A 59 -19.21 -29.54 7.99
N GLU A 60 -19.67 -29.79 9.21
CA GLU A 60 -21.11 -29.73 9.53
C GLU A 60 -21.56 -28.27 9.60
N PRO A 61 -22.65 -27.87 8.89
CA PRO A 61 -23.21 -26.55 9.01
C PRO A 61 -23.87 -26.34 10.39
N PRO A 62 -23.98 -25.10 10.88
CA PRO A 62 -24.69 -24.81 12.15
C PRO A 62 -26.17 -25.19 12.11
N ARG A 63 -26.77 -25.27 10.93
CA ARG A 63 -28.10 -25.78 10.60
C ARG A 63 -28.14 -26.12 9.12
N HIS A 64 -28.91 -27.17 8.74
CA HIS A 64 -29.03 -27.58 7.33
C HIS A 64 -29.77 -26.55 6.43
N ARG A 65 -30.46 -25.57 7.03
CA ARG A 65 -31.10 -24.42 6.35
C ARG A 65 -30.50 -23.13 6.88
N VAL A 66 -29.90 -22.34 6.00
CA VAL A 66 -29.27 -21.07 6.34
C VAL A 66 -29.76 -19.98 5.39
N THR A 67 -29.90 -18.76 5.88
CA THR A 67 -30.12 -17.57 5.05
C THR A 67 -29.17 -16.45 5.46
N THR A 68 -28.66 -15.73 4.47
CA THR A 68 -27.75 -14.60 4.68
C THR A 68 -28.04 -13.47 3.71
N CYS A 69 -27.60 -12.27 4.07
CA CYS A 69 -27.34 -11.18 3.14
C CYS A 69 -25.82 -10.98 3.09
N GLN A 70 -25.15 -11.51 2.04
CA GLN A 70 -23.71 -11.55 1.94
C GLN A 70 -23.16 -10.35 1.20
N LYS A 71 -22.21 -9.64 1.81
CA LYS A 71 -21.36 -8.63 1.14
C LYS A 71 -20.53 -9.28 0.04
N CYS A 72 -20.55 -8.72 -1.16
CA CYS A 72 -19.81 -9.22 -2.31
C CYS A 72 -19.05 -8.10 -3.03
N ILE A 73 -17.88 -8.44 -3.56
CA ILE A 73 -17.08 -7.57 -4.43
C ILE A 73 -16.79 -8.30 -5.75
N ARG A 74 -17.15 -7.67 -6.87
CA ARG A 74 -16.78 -8.09 -8.23
C ARG A 74 -16.08 -6.97 -8.95
N THR A 75 -14.91 -7.25 -9.52
CA THR A 75 -14.03 -6.26 -10.18
C THR A 75 -13.84 -6.48 -11.67
N GLY A 76 -14.39 -7.56 -12.24
CA GLY A 76 -14.27 -7.90 -13.67
C GLY A 76 -14.79 -6.81 -14.59
N ASP A 77 -15.82 -6.06 -14.15
CA ASP A 77 -16.51 -5.05 -14.96
C ASP A 77 -16.26 -3.61 -14.48
N ILE A 78 -15.13 -3.36 -13.82
CA ILE A 78 -14.88 -2.05 -13.19
C ILE A 78 -14.91 -0.88 -14.17
N GLU A 79 -14.52 -1.11 -15.45
CA GLU A 79 -14.57 -0.13 -16.52
C GLU A 79 -16.00 0.21 -16.97
N ASN A 80 -16.97 -0.68 -16.70
CA ASN A 80 -18.39 -0.51 -17.04
C ASN A 80 -19.17 0.23 -15.93
N ILE A 81 -18.56 0.41 -14.76
CA ILE A 81 -19.17 1.12 -13.63
C ILE A 81 -19.50 2.55 -14.01
N GLY A 82 -20.74 2.94 -13.76
CA GLY A 82 -21.28 4.25 -14.08
C GLY A 82 -21.78 4.40 -15.52
N LYS A 83 -21.34 3.51 -16.45
CA LYS A 83 -21.75 3.51 -17.86
C LYS A 83 -22.98 2.65 -18.13
N THR A 84 -23.18 1.59 -17.38
CA THR A 84 -24.31 0.66 -17.45
C THR A 84 -25.20 0.80 -16.23
N ALA A 85 -26.48 0.36 -16.34
CA ALA A 85 -27.45 0.45 -15.28
C ALA A 85 -27.31 -0.61 -14.17
N ARG A 86 -26.67 -1.75 -14.48
CA ARG A 86 -26.72 -3.00 -13.71
C ARG A 86 -25.39 -3.44 -13.11
N HIS A 87 -24.28 -2.76 -13.39
CA HIS A 87 -22.97 -3.12 -12.86
C HIS A 87 -22.60 -2.26 -11.65
N GLY A 88 -22.23 -2.93 -10.56
CA GLY A 88 -21.68 -2.36 -9.33
C GLY A 88 -20.53 -3.21 -8.83
N THR A 89 -19.51 -2.57 -8.25
CA THR A 89 -18.36 -3.28 -7.67
C THR A 89 -18.73 -3.96 -6.36
N TYR A 90 -19.35 -3.23 -5.44
CA TYR A 90 -19.95 -3.76 -4.21
C TYR A 90 -21.44 -3.99 -4.42
N PHE A 91 -21.92 -5.13 -4.00
CA PHE A 91 -23.35 -5.45 -3.95
C PHE A 91 -23.65 -6.43 -2.83
N GLU A 92 -24.91 -6.51 -2.44
CA GLU A 92 -25.39 -7.45 -1.44
C GLU A 92 -26.11 -8.60 -2.12
N MET A 93 -25.71 -9.83 -1.80
CA MET A 93 -26.34 -11.04 -2.30
C MET A 93 -27.21 -11.66 -1.21
N LEU A 94 -28.51 -11.65 -1.43
CA LEU A 94 -29.48 -12.38 -0.62
C LEU A 94 -29.46 -13.85 -1.01
N GLY A 95 -29.29 -14.74 -0.02
CA GLY A 95 -29.18 -16.18 -0.26
C GLY A 95 -29.93 -17.01 0.75
N ASN A 96 -30.55 -18.08 0.25
CA ASN A 96 -31.06 -19.18 1.06
C ASN A 96 -30.38 -20.47 0.62
N PHE A 97 -29.95 -21.25 1.58
CA PHE A 97 -29.08 -22.41 1.39
C PHE A 97 -29.66 -23.63 2.06
N SER A 98 -29.54 -24.77 1.36
CA SER A 98 -29.85 -26.10 1.89
C SER A 98 -28.64 -27.02 1.78
N PHE A 99 -28.30 -27.64 2.89
CA PHE A 99 -27.19 -28.60 2.96
C PHE A 99 -27.79 -29.98 3.17
N GLY A 100 -28.26 -30.60 2.06
CA GLY A 100 -28.87 -31.94 2.06
C GLY A 100 -30.24 -32.04 2.75
N ASP A 101 -31.00 -30.93 2.92
CA ASP A 101 -32.31 -30.91 3.53
C ASP A 101 -33.43 -30.83 2.48
N TYR A 102 -33.64 -29.65 1.85
CA TYR A 102 -34.60 -29.48 0.75
C TYR A 102 -33.89 -29.29 -0.58
N PHE A 103 -34.63 -29.43 -1.71
CA PHE A 103 -34.06 -29.32 -3.03
C PHE A 103 -34.97 -28.48 -3.96
N LYS A 104 -35.06 -28.83 -5.23
CA LYS A 104 -35.66 -28.00 -6.30
C LYS A 104 -37.09 -27.56 -6.00
N THR A 105 -37.96 -28.50 -5.55
CA THR A 105 -39.39 -28.19 -5.35
C THR A 105 -39.58 -27.08 -4.35
N GLU A 106 -39.03 -27.21 -3.16
CA GLU A 106 -39.18 -26.19 -2.13
C GLU A 106 -38.49 -24.88 -2.54
N ALA A 107 -37.29 -24.96 -3.13
CA ALA A 107 -36.54 -23.79 -3.53
C ALA A 107 -37.32 -22.94 -4.55
N ILE A 108 -37.90 -23.59 -5.58
CA ILE A 108 -38.67 -22.90 -6.63
C ILE A 108 -39.99 -22.32 -6.05
N HIS A 109 -40.71 -23.11 -5.24
CA HIS A 109 -41.96 -22.66 -4.63
C HIS A 109 -41.75 -21.47 -3.69
N TRP A 110 -40.68 -21.49 -2.87
CA TRP A 110 -40.37 -20.36 -1.96
C TRP A 110 -39.86 -19.15 -2.71
N ALA A 111 -39.09 -19.31 -3.78
CA ALA A 111 -38.70 -18.20 -4.62
C ALA A 111 -39.92 -17.53 -5.26
N TRP A 112 -40.85 -18.32 -5.80
CA TRP A 112 -42.09 -17.81 -6.35
C TRP A 112 -42.99 -17.14 -5.33
N GLU A 113 -43.20 -17.78 -4.16
CA GLU A 113 -43.95 -17.22 -3.05
C GLU A 113 -43.40 -15.87 -2.59
N PHE A 114 -42.08 -15.79 -2.37
CA PHE A 114 -41.42 -14.54 -1.94
C PHE A 114 -41.68 -13.40 -2.93
N LEU A 115 -41.46 -13.67 -4.22
CA LEU A 115 -41.58 -12.64 -5.23
C LEU A 115 -43.05 -12.22 -5.52
N THR A 116 -43.99 -13.15 -5.49
CA THR A 116 -45.37 -12.89 -5.96
C THR A 116 -46.39 -12.66 -4.87
N SER A 117 -46.15 -13.17 -3.63
CA SER A 117 -47.13 -12.98 -2.54
C SER A 117 -47.26 -11.51 -2.15
N PRO A 118 -48.49 -10.98 -1.99
CA PRO A 118 -48.74 -9.61 -1.53
C PRO A 118 -48.26 -9.34 -0.09
N GLU A 119 -48.02 -10.37 0.71
CA GLU A 119 -47.43 -10.29 2.06
C GLU A 119 -45.94 -9.99 2.03
N TRP A 120 -45.31 -10.34 0.93
CA TRP A 120 -43.87 -10.12 0.69
C TRP A 120 -43.69 -9.08 -0.42
N VAL A 121 -42.89 -9.38 -1.46
CA VAL A 121 -42.56 -8.41 -2.53
C VAL A 121 -43.80 -8.05 -3.37
N GLY A 122 -44.62 -9.04 -3.76
CA GLY A 122 -45.87 -8.85 -4.48
C GLY A 122 -45.72 -8.37 -5.92
N LEU A 123 -44.68 -8.85 -6.61
CA LEU A 123 -44.50 -8.61 -8.04
C LEU A 123 -45.63 -9.23 -8.87
N ASP A 124 -45.93 -8.65 -10.00
CA ASP A 124 -46.94 -9.18 -10.96
C ASP A 124 -46.40 -10.50 -11.57
N PRO A 125 -47.07 -11.67 -11.29
CA PRO A 125 -46.64 -12.96 -11.82
C PRO A 125 -46.53 -13.01 -13.37
N GLU A 126 -47.31 -12.19 -14.07
CA GLU A 126 -47.28 -12.13 -15.53
C GLU A 126 -46.00 -11.46 -16.09
N ARG A 127 -45.24 -10.81 -15.24
CA ARG A 127 -43.93 -10.15 -15.61
C ARG A 127 -42.74 -11.00 -15.23
N LEU A 128 -42.93 -12.19 -14.65
CA LEU A 128 -41.83 -13.10 -14.24
C LEU A 128 -41.65 -14.21 -15.29
N TYR A 129 -40.39 -14.42 -15.65
CA TYR A 129 -39.97 -15.37 -16.69
C TYR A 129 -38.84 -16.22 -16.16
N PRO A 130 -39.07 -17.49 -15.79
CA PRO A 130 -37.99 -18.37 -15.39
C PRO A 130 -37.22 -18.94 -16.57
N SER A 131 -35.93 -19.25 -16.34
CA SER A 131 -35.13 -20.07 -17.24
C SER A 131 -34.68 -21.36 -16.58
N VAL A 132 -34.30 -22.36 -17.36
CA VAL A 132 -33.77 -23.65 -16.91
C VAL A 132 -32.68 -24.13 -17.84
N PHE A 133 -31.81 -24.99 -17.35
CA PHE A 133 -30.70 -25.57 -18.11
C PHE A 133 -31.18 -26.44 -19.26
N ALA A 134 -30.75 -26.14 -20.49
CA ALA A 134 -31.10 -26.84 -21.72
C ALA A 134 -30.38 -28.19 -21.90
N GLY A 135 -29.37 -28.49 -21.07
CA GLY A 135 -28.47 -29.63 -21.25
C GLY A 135 -27.30 -29.31 -22.19
N ASN A 136 -26.29 -30.17 -22.13
CA ASN A 136 -25.15 -30.20 -23.02
C ASN A 136 -24.69 -31.66 -23.24
N GLU A 137 -23.52 -31.86 -23.88
CA GLU A 137 -22.99 -33.22 -24.16
C GLU A 137 -22.67 -34.06 -22.90
N THR A 138 -22.39 -33.39 -21.78
CA THR A 138 -21.97 -34.04 -20.51
C THR A 138 -23.05 -34.08 -19.44
N THR A 139 -24.00 -33.16 -19.47
CA THR A 139 -25.05 -33.01 -18.44
C THR A 139 -26.43 -32.87 -19.12
N PRO A 140 -27.43 -33.69 -18.71
CA PRO A 140 -28.77 -33.62 -19.29
C PRO A 140 -29.48 -32.30 -18.96
N ALA A 141 -30.51 -31.99 -19.76
CA ALA A 141 -31.41 -30.88 -19.49
C ALA A 141 -32.12 -31.03 -18.13
N ASP A 142 -32.41 -29.91 -17.48
CA ASP A 142 -33.13 -29.90 -16.19
C ASP A 142 -34.65 -29.95 -16.41
N ASP A 143 -35.14 -31.10 -16.89
CA ASP A 143 -36.56 -31.28 -17.08
C ASP A 143 -37.36 -31.31 -15.77
N GLU A 144 -36.71 -31.59 -14.64
CA GLU A 144 -37.36 -31.53 -13.33
C GLU A 144 -37.71 -30.09 -12.94
N ALA A 145 -36.77 -29.15 -13.04
CA ALA A 145 -37.04 -27.73 -12.81
C ALA A 145 -38.08 -27.18 -13.79
N PHE A 146 -38.00 -27.56 -15.06
CA PHE A 146 -39.01 -27.20 -16.05
C PHE A 146 -40.41 -27.66 -15.65
N ARG A 147 -40.55 -28.94 -15.24
CA ARG A 147 -41.84 -29.50 -14.79
C ARG A 147 -42.39 -28.78 -13.56
N ILE A 148 -41.55 -28.46 -12.59
CA ILE A 148 -41.97 -27.70 -11.39
C ILE A 148 -42.52 -26.34 -11.77
N TRP A 149 -41.80 -25.58 -12.62
CA TRP A 149 -42.29 -24.28 -13.12
C TRP A 149 -43.58 -24.38 -13.90
N ASN A 150 -43.72 -25.39 -14.78
CA ASN A 150 -44.85 -25.50 -15.68
C ASN A 150 -46.09 -26.12 -15.01
N GLU A 151 -45.92 -27.27 -14.29
CA GLU A 151 -47.06 -28.05 -13.78
C GLU A 151 -47.42 -27.65 -12.33
N GLU A 152 -46.42 -27.36 -11.47
CA GLU A 152 -46.69 -27.09 -10.05
C GLU A 152 -46.91 -25.60 -9.79
N ILE A 153 -46.11 -24.72 -10.37
CA ILE A 153 -46.29 -23.25 -10.28
C ILE A 153 -47.34 -22.76 -11.26
N GLY A 154 -47.48 -23.43 -12.43
CA GLY A 154 -48.49 -23.12 -13.42
C GLY A 154 -48.04 -22.06 -14.45
N ILE A 155 -46.75 -21.88 -14.67
CA ILE A 155 -46.25 -20.94 -15.71
C ILE A 155 -46.36 -21.61 -17.08
N PRO A 156 -46.97 -20.95 -18.08
CA PRO A 156 -47.03 -21.47 -19.45
C PRO A 156 -45.66 -21.81 -20.02
N ALA A 157 -45.56 -22.94 -20.74
CA ALA A 157 -44.29 -23.44 -21.27
C ALA A 157 -43.54 -22.43 -22.15
N GLU A 158 -44.27 -21.59 -22.87
CA GLU A 158 -43.72 -20.52 -23.72
C GLU A 158 -43.11 -19.33 -22.95
N ARG A 159 -43.32 -19.29 -21.62
CA ARG A 159 -42.70 -18.32 -20.70
C ARG A 159 -41.51 -18.90 -19.94
N ILE A 160 -41.18 -20.17 -20.11
CA ILE A 160 -40.01 -20.84 -19.49
C ILE A 160 -38.93 -20.97 -20.56
N PHE A 161 -37.82 -20.28 -20.35
CA PHE A 161 -36.71 -20.26 -21.30
C PHE A 161 -35.72 -21.39 -21.01
N LYS A 162 -35.05 -21.89 -22.08
CA LYS A 162 -34.02 -22.93 -21.95
C LYS A 162 -32.71 -22.36 -22.48
N PHE A 163 -31.71 -22.21 -21.61
CA PHE A 163 -30.39 -21.70 -21.95
C PHE A 163 -29.28 -22.73 -21.71
N GLY A 164 -28.16 -22.48 -22.33
CA GLY A 164 -26.97 -23.33 -22.26
C GLY A 164 -26.22 -23.23 -20.93
N LYS A 165 -24.99 -23.72 -20.97
CA LYS A 165 -24.10 -23.74 -19.78
C LYS A 165 -23.70 -22.34 -19.36
N GLU A 166 -23.61 -21.40 -20.27
CA GLU A 166 -23.18 -20.03 -19.99
C GLU A 166 -24.16 -19.27 -19.08
N ASP A 167 -25.48 -19.57 -19.16
CA ASP A 167 -26.52 -18.90 -18.39
C ASP A 167 -27.10 -19.77 -17.27
N ASN A 168 -27.42 -21.06 -17.55
CA ASN A 168 -28.15 -21.91 -16.62
C ASN A 168 -27.34 -23.09 -16.04
N PHE A 169 -26.03 -22.97 -15.95
CA PHE A 169 -25.18 -23.88 -15.20
C PHE A 169 -24.14 -23.12 -14.40
N TRP A 170 -24.27 -23.12 -13.07
CA TRP A 170 -23.37 -22.39 -12.21
C TRP A 170 -22.16 -23.23 -11.82
N GLU A 171 -20.96 -22.71 -12.09
CA GLU A 171 -19.67 -23.25 -11.65
C GLU A 171 -18.67 -22.11 -11.42
N HIS A 172 -17.77 -22.27 -10.48
CA HIS A 172 -16.69 -21.31 -10.22
C HIS A 172 -15.41 -22.05 -9.82
N GLY A 173 -14.52 -22.24 -10.77
CA GLY A 173 -13.27 -23.00 -10.59
C GLY A 173 -13.56 -24.46 -10.22
N SER A 174 -12.87 -24.98 -9.20
CA SER A 174 -13.15 -26.29 -8.61
C SER A 174 -14.15 -26.18 -7.46
N GLY A 175 -14.94 -27.22 -7.26
CA GLY A 175 -15.89 -27.38 -6.16
C GLY A 175 -17.34 -27.55 -6.57
N PRO A 176 -18.29 -27.36 -5.63
CA PRO A 176 -19.72 -27.59 -5.85
C PRO A 176 -20.28 -26.77 -7.01
N CYS A 177 -21.03 -27.41 -7.90
CA CYS A 177 -21.61 -26.82 -9.08
C CYS A 177 -22.91 -27.55 -9.48
N GLY A 178 -23.63 -26.99 -10.45
CA GLY A 178 -24.84 -27.62 -10.97
C GLY A 178 -25.70 -26.74 -11.87
N PRO A 179 -26.76 -27.32 -12.47
CA PRO A 179 -27.73 -26.55 -13.23
C PRO A 179 -28.40 -25.51 -12.33
N CYS A 180 -28.85 -24.41 -12.93
CA CYS A 180 -29.57 -23.38 -12.20
C CYS A 180 -30.80 -22.90 -12.97
N SER A 181 -31.70 -22.25 -12.23
CA SER A 181 -32.89 -21.59 -12.76
C SER A 181 -32.84 -20.12 -12.41
N GLU A 182 -32.80 -19.26 -13.40
CA GLU A 182 -32.82 -17.81 -13.21
C GLU A 182 -34.25 -17.29 -13.36
N ILE A 183 -34.61 -16.28 -12.59
CA ILE A 183 -35.90 -15.62 -12.62
C ILE A 183 -35.71 -14.19 -13.12
N TYR A 184 -36.25 -13.90 -14.30
CA TYR A 184 -36.21 -12.61 -14.95
C TYR A 184 -37.51 -11.84 -14.72
N TYR A 185 -37.38 -10.52 -14.56
CA TYR A 185 -38.52 -9.60 -14.47
C TYR A 185 -38.58 -8.71 -15.71
N ASP A 186 -39.74 -8.69 -16.43
CA ASP A 186 -40.00 -7.77 -17.55
C ASP A 186 -40.38 -6.40 -17.00
N ARG A 187 -39.46 -5.45 -17.12
CA ARG A 187 -39.65 -4.05 -16.69
C ARG A 187 -40.59 -3.26 -17.63
N GLY A 188 -40.79 -3.77 -18.82
CA GLY A 188 -41.62 -3.14 -19.84
C GLY A 188 -40.83 -2.73 -21.09
N PRO A 189 -41.52 -2.50 -22.20
CA PRO A 189 -40.89 -2.17 -23.49
C PRO A 189 -40.09 -0.85 -23.46
N GLU A 190 -40.41 0.07 -22.57
CA GLU A 190 -39.70 1.34 -22.36
C GLU A 190 -38.27 1.16 -21.94
N TRP A 191 -37.95 0.03 -21.29
CA TRP A 191 -36.57 -0.35 -20.86
C TRP A 191 -35.85 -1.20 -21.93
N GLY A 192 -36.51 -1.51 -23.02
CA GLY A 192 -35.98 -2.39 -24.07
C GLY A 192 -35.06 -1.69 -25.06
N CYS A 193 -34.27 -2.49 -25.77
CA CYS A 193 -33.37 -2.01 -26.84
C CYS A 193 -34.08 -1.53 -28.12
N GLY A 194 -35.42 -1.64 -28.19
CA GLY A 194 -36.21 -1.27 -29.36
C GLY A 194 -36.02 -2.19 -30.59
N LYS A 195 -35.23 -3.26 -30.48
CA LYS A 195 -34.99 -4.20 -31.58
C LYS A 195 -36.12 -5.21 -31.71
N PRO A 196 -36.51 -5.59 -32.95
CA PRO A 196 -37.41 -6.74 -33.13
C PRO A 196 -36.80 -8.00 -32.55
N GLY A 197 -37.60 -8.75 -31.75
CA GLY A 197 -37.13 -9.98 -31.11
C GLY A 197 -36.47 -9.78 -29.72
N CYS A 198 -36.58 -8.60 -29.09
CA CYS A 198 -36.17 -8.39 -27.70
C CYS A 198 -36.96 -9.34 -26.79
N THR A 199 -36.25 -10.25 -26.11
CA THR A 199 -36.78 -11.32 -25.24
C THR A 199 -35.84 -11.56 -24.06
N VAL A 200 -36.19 -12.47 -23.17
CA VAL A 200 -35.28 -12.94 -22.10
C VAL A 200 -33.94 -13.38 -22.68
N GLY A 201 -32.83 -13.02 -22.04
CA GLY A 201 -31.46 -13.25 -22.56
C GLY A 201 -30.94 -12.12 -23.48
N CYS A 202 -31.75 -11.05 -23.72
CA CYS A 202 -31.27 -9.85 -24.40
C CYS A 202 -30.42 -9.01 -23.42
N ASP A 203 -29.28 -8.48 -23.91
CA ASP A 203 -28.39 -7.60 -23.14
C ASP A 203 -28.95 -6.24 -22.73
N CYS A 204 -30.20 -5.95 -23.05
CA CYS A 204 -30.85 -4.71 -22.64
C CYS A 204 -31.46 -4.79 -21.23
N ASP A 205 -31.85 -3.62 -20.69
CA ASP A 205 -32.35 -3.49 -19.33
C ASP A 205 -33.84 -3.85 -19.14
N ARG A 206 -34.50 -4.41 -20.17
CA ARG A 206 -35.93 -4.81 -20.10
C ARG A 206 -36.15 -6.04 -19.24
N TYR A 207 -35.43 -7.13 -19.57
CA TYR A 207 -35.53 -8.40 -18.83
C TYR A 207 -34.34 -8.47 -17.88
N ILE A 208 -34.57 -8.06 -16.63
CA ILE A 208 -33.50 -8.10 -15.61
C ILE A 208 -33.59 -9.41 -14.80
N GLU A 209 -32.47 -10.13 -14.74
CA GLU A 209 -32.31 -11.26 -13.81
C GLU A 209 -32.37 -10.74 -12.40
N VAL A 210 -33.35 -11.18 -11.60
CA VAL A 210 -33.50 -10.80 -10.21
C VAL A 210 -33.02 -11.88 -9.26
N TRP A 211 -33.14 -13.17 -9.61
CA TRP A 211 -32.77 -14.27 -8.73
C TRP A 211 -32.21 -15.45 -9.50
N ASN A 212 -31.11 -16.02 -9.06
CA ASN A 212 -30.55 -17.29 -9.55
C ASN A 212 -30.71 -18.37 -8.47
N VAL A 213 -31.36 -19.48 -8.81
CA VAL A 213 -31.56 -20.66 -7.95
C VAL A 213 -30.70 -21.80 -8.46
N VAL A 214 -29.59 -22.09 -7.77
CA VAL A 214 -28.60 -23.11 -8.18
C VAL A 214 -28.89 -24.44 -7.47
N PHE A 215 -28.95 -25.50 -8.24
CA PHE A 215 -29.13 -26.88 -7.80
C PHE A 215 -27.77 -27.57 -7.73
N SER A 216 -27.04 -27.30 -6.65
CA SER A 216 -25.68 -27.77 -6.47
C SER A 216 -25.68 -29.28 -6.19
N GLN A 217 -25.40 -30.06 -7.20
CA GLN A 217 -25.44 -31.50 -7.17
C GLN A 217 -24.17 -32.19 -7.67
N PHE A 218 -23.25 -31.46 -8.26
CA PHE A 218 -21.97 -31.94 -8.76
C PHE A 218 -20.79 -31.25 -8.06
N ASP A 219 -19.65 -31.95 -8.08
CA ASP A 219 -18.35 -31.42 -7.71
C ASP A 219 -17.45 -31.38 -8.94
N ASN A 220 -16.90 -30.22 -9.27
CA ASN A 220 -16.01 -29.99 -10.41
C ASN A 220 -14.55 -30.00 -9.95
N ASP A 221 -13.71 -30.86 -10.56
CA ASP A 221 -12.27 -30.94 -10.27
C ASP A 221 -11.45 -29.75 -10.80
N GLY A 222 -12.09 -28.84 -11.57
CA GLY A 222 -11.44 -27.70 -12.23
C GLY A 222 -10.91 -28.02 -13.64
N GLU A 223 -10.96 -29.28 -14.06
CA GLU A 223 -10.60 -29.74 -15.41
C GLU A 223 -11.84 -30.07 -16.27
N GLY A 224 -13.03 -29.80 -15.75
CA GLY A 224 -14.31 -30.03 -16.43
C GLY A 224 -14.91 -31.43 -16.24
N HIS A 225 -14.39 -32.18 -15.27
CA HIS A 225 -15.00 -33.45 -14.89
C HIS A 225 -15.93 -33.25 -13.68
N TYR A 226 -17.17 -33.76 -13.80
CA TYR A 226 -18.20 -33.61 -12.77
C TYR A 226 -18.44 -34.94 -12.08
N GLN A 227 -18.39 -34.95 -10.73
CA GLN A 227 -18.77 -36.06 -9.89
C GLN A 227 -20.04 -35.69 -9.11
N GLU A 228 -20.96 -36.61 -8.90
CA GLU A 228 -22.12 -36.29 -8.04
C GLU A 228 -21.68 -36.07 -6.59
N LEU A 229 -22.19 -34.98 -5.99
CA LEU A 229 -22.02 -34.74 -4.55
C LEU A 229 -22.74 -35.80 -3.74
N LYS A 230 -22.21 -36.11 -2.55
CA LYS A 230 -22.84 -37.05 -1.59
C LYS A 230 -24.23 -36.58 -1.15
N GLN A 231 -24.46 -35.30 -1.13
CA GLN A 231 -25.72 -34.64 -0.80
C GLN A 231 -26.06 -33.60 -1.89
N LYS A 232 -27.34 -33.44 -2.15
CA LYS A 232 -27.87 -32.41 -3.04
C LYS A 232 -28.10 -31.14 -2.22
N ASN A 233 -27.63 -30.02 -2.70
CA ASN A 233 -27.69 -28.76 -1.99
C ASN A 233 -28.42 -27.68 -2.81
N ILE A 234 -28.94 -26.67 -2.13
CA ILE A 234 -29.46 -25.46 -2.74
C ILE A 234 -28.51 -24.31 -2.40
N ASP A 235 -28.11 -23.60 -3.43
CA ASP A 235 -27.44 -22.31 -3.38
C ASP A 235 -28.32 -21.31 -4.14
N THR A 236 -28.63 -20.17 -3.55
CA THR A 236 -29.35 -19.12 -4.27
C THR A 236 -28.66 -17.77 -4.14
N GLY A 237 -28.75 -16.98 -5.18
CA GLY A 237 -28.22 -15.62 -5.20
C GLY A 237 -29.21 -14.63 -5.82
N MET A 238 -29.71 -13.71 -5.03
CA MET A 238 -30.53 -12.59 -5.47
C MET A 238 -29.82 -11.28 -5.17
N GLY A 239 -29.54 -10.49 -6.20
CA GLY A 239 -28.95 -9.16 -6.02
C GLY A 239 -29.95 -8.23 -5.35
N LEU A 240 -29.63 -7.77 -4.12
CA LEU A 240 -30.53 -6.89 -3.36
C LEU A 240 -30.78 -5.58 -4.11
N GLU A 241 -29.73 -4.96 -4.68
CA GLU A 241 -29.84 -3.72 -5.43
C GLU A 241 -30.66 -3.91 -6.73
N ARG A 242 -30.54 -5.08 -7.39
CA ARG A 242 -31.37 -5.39 -8.57
C ARG A 242 -32.86 -5.54 -8.21
N LEU A 243 -33.16 -6.23 -7.13
CA LEU A 243 -34.54 -6.33 -6.62
C LEU A 243 -35.11 -4.94 -6.24
N ALA A 244 -34.28 -4.11 -5.57
CA ALA A 244 -34.68 -2.75 -5.22
C ALA A 244 -34.92 -1.90 -6.47
N CYS A 245 -34.11 -2.00 -7.53
CA CYS A 245 -34.36 -1.33 -8.82
C CYS A 245 -35.72 -1.69 -9.41
N VAL A 246 -36.09 -2.97 -9.36
CA VAL A 246 -37.40 -3.45 -9.83
C VAL A 246 -38.53 -2.88 -8.97
N CYS A 247 -38.43 -2.99 -7.63
CA CYS A 247 -39.49 -2.52 -6.72
C CYS A 247 -39.66 -1.00 -6.76
N GLN A 248 -38.58 -0.24 -6.85
CA GLN A 248 -38.59 1.23 -6.89
C GLN A 248 -38.83 1.77 -8.31
N ASN A 249 -38.85 0.87 -9.32
CA ASN A 249 -39.01 1.21 -10.75
C ASN A 249 -38.02 2.30 -11.20
N VAL A 250 -36.74 2.18 -10.81
CA VAL A 250 -35.69 3.15 -11.14
C VAL A 250 -34.77 2.65 -12.24
N ALA A 251 -34.10 3.57 -12.94
CA ALA A 251 -33.34 3.27 -14.14
C ALA A 251 -32.08 2.42 -13.86
N SER A 252 -31.42 2.66 -12.75
CA SER A 252 -30.12 2.11 -12.44
C SER A 252 -30.04 1.75 -10.95
N LEU A 253 -29.13 0.84 -10.59
CA LEU A 253 -28.79 0.55 -9.20
C LEU A 253 -28.31 1.81 -8.43
N PHE A 254 -27.81 2.82 -9.16
CA PHE A 254 -27.39 4.11 -8.59
C PHE A 254 -28.56 5.01 -8.23
N ASP A 255 -29.76 4.71 -8.73
CA ASP A 255 -31.00 5.45 -8.48
C ASP A 255 -31.80 4.82 -7.32
N VAL A 256 -31.33 3.70 -6.76
CA VAL A 256 -31.93 3.06 -5.57
C VAL A 256 -31.75 3.98 -4.33
N ASP A 257 -32.76 4.07 -3.50
CA ASP A 257 -32.88 5.02 -2.37
C ASP A 257 -31.59 5.25 -1.56
N THR A 258 -31.03 4.21 -0.96
CA THR A 258 -29.81 4.31 -0.14
C THR A 258 -28.56 4.67 -0.96
N VAL A 259 -28.47 4.18 -2.21
CA VAL A 259 -27.35 4.49 -3.12
C VAL A 259 -27.45 5.92 -3.63
N MET A 260 -28.68 6.38 -3.93
CA MET A 260 -28.94 7.76 -4.34
C MET A 260 -28.59 8.77 -3.25
N ASN A 261 -28.80 8.46 -1.97
CA ASN A 261 -28.39 9.32 -0.87
C ASN A 261 -26.86 9.55 -0.86
N ILE A 262 -26.07 8.52 -1.18
CA ILE A 262 -24.62 8.63 -1.34
C ILE A 262 -24.28 9.50 -2.57
N THR A 263 -24.96 9.28 -3.71
CA THR A 263 -24.79 10.08 -4.93
C THR A 263 -25.12 11.56 -4.66
N HIS A 264 -26.17 11.86 -3.90
CA HIS A 264 -26.50 13.23 -3.50
C HIS A 264 -25.38 13.86 -2.65
N LYS A 265 -24.83 13.14 -1.69
CA LYS A 265 -23.67 13.62 -0.90
C LYS A 265 -22.46 13.95 -1.79
N VAL A 266 -22.17 13.11 -2.79
CA VAL A 266 -21.12 13.40 -3.78
C VAL A 266 -21.47 14.64 -4.61
N SER A 267 -22.72 14.78 -5.07
CA SER A 267 -23.22 15.97 -5.77
C SER A 267 -23.03 17.26 -4.96
N ASP A 268 -23.37 17.22 -3.67
CA ASP A 268 -23.26 18.38 -2.78
C ASP A 268 -21.80 18.83 -2.63
N ILE A 269 -20.87 17.90 -2.46
CA ILE A 269 -19.44 18.20 -2.31
C ILE A 269 -18.83 18.69 -3.64
N THR A 270 -19.19 18.04 -4.75
CA THR A 270 -18.60 18.37 -6.06
C THR A 270 -19.29 19.53 -6.77
N HIS A 271 -20.46 19.95 -6.30
CA HIS A 271 -21.35 20.93 -6.94
C HIS A 271 -21.77 20.51 -8.37
N ALA A 272 -21.69 19.23 -8.69
CA ALA A 272 -22.16 18.63 -9.93
C ALA A 272 -23.56 18.04 -9.72
N HIS A 273 -24.52 18.34 -10.59
CA HIS A 273 -25.88 17.84 -10.44
C HIS A 273 -26.08 16.55 -11.24
N TYR A 274 -26.61 15.52 -10.56
CA TYR A 274 -26.99 14.27 -11.20
C TYR A 274 -28.12 14.50 -12.20
N GLY A 275 -27.99 13.93 -13.42
CA GLY A 275 -28.91 14.19 -14.55
C GLY A 275 -28.53 15.41 -15.41
N GLU A 276 -27.46 16.14 -15.08
CA GLU A 276 -27.04 17.32 -15.84
C GLU A 276 -26.36 16.94 -17.18
N SER A 277 -25.51 15.91 -17.15
CA SER A 277 -24.89 15.36 -18.35
C SER A 277 -24.38 13.94 -18.09
N GLN A 278 -24.32 13.12 -19.14
CA GLN A 278 -23.82 11.74 -19.06
C GLN A 278 -22.40 11.67 -18.46
N ALA A 279 -21.50 12.58 -18.81
CA ALA A 279 -20.14 12.58 -18.29
C ALA A 279 -20.06 12.87 -16.78
N LYS A 280 -20.91 13.79 -16.27
CA LYS A 280 -21.02 14.08 -14.84
C LYS A 280 -21.67 12.91 -14.11
N ASP A 281 -22.75 12.33 -14.67
CA ASP A 281 -23.44 11.19 -14.09
C ASP A 281 -22.52 9.97 -13.94
N VAL A 282 -21.70 9.68 -14.98
CA VAL A 282 -20.68 8.62 -14.89
C VAL A 282 -19.72 8.89 -13.74
N SER A 283 -19.21 10.12 -13.60
CA SER A 283 -18.28 10.46 -12.54
C SER A 283 -18.92 10.35 -11.16
N LEU A 284 -20.14 10.82 -10.97
CA LEU A 284 -20.89 10.72 -9.73
C LEU A 284 -21.16 9.25 -9.34
N ARG A 285 -21.55 8.41 -10.31
CA ARG A 285 -21.78 6.98 -10.11
C ARG A 285 -20.49 6.23 -9.75
N VAL A 286 -19.38 6.51 -10.44
CA VAL A 286 -18.08 5.90 -10.15
C VAL A 286 -17.63 6.23 -8.72
N ILE A 287 -17.73 7.49 -8.31
CA ILE A 287 -17.36 7.89 -6.94
C ILE A 287 -18.25 7.18 -5.93
N THR A 288 -19.57 7.14 -6.15
CA THR A 288 -20.55 6.47 -5.27
C THR A 288 -20.25 4.99 -5.12
N ASP A 289 -20.06 4.27 -6.22
CA ASP A 289 -19.74 2.84 -6.22
C ASP A 289 -18.44 2.54 -5.48
N HIS A 290 -17.40 3.29 -5.81
CA HIS A 290 -16.06 3.00 -5.31
C HIS A 290 -15.90 3.36 -3.83
N ILE A 291 -16.53 4.44 -3.37
CA ILE A 291 -16.48 4.77 -1.94
C ILE A 291 -17.31 3.78 -1.11
N ARG A 292 -18.45 3.33 -1.63
CA ARG A 292 -19.24 2.26 -1.02
C ARG A 292 -18.41 0.98 -0.90
N SER A 293 -17.79 0.56 -1.98
CA SER A 293 -16.89 -0.61 -2.00
C SER A 293 -15.72 -0.48 -1.02
N ALA A 294 -15.02 0.66 -1.06
CA ALA A 294 -13.86 0.92 -0.20
C ALA A 294 -14.23 0.92 1.29
N THR A 295 -15.37 1.51 1.65
CA THR A 295 -15.85 1.55 3.03
C THR A 295 -16.01 0.15 3.62
N PHE A 296 -16.68 -0.76 2.90
CA PHE A 296 -16.86 -2.14 3.34
C PHE A 296 -15.57 -2.95 3.32
N MET A 297 -14.71 -2.79 2.30
CA MET A 297 -13.42 -3.47 2.25
C MET A 297 -12.52 -3.09 3.42
N ILE A 298 -12.44 -1.80 3.76
CA ILE A 298 -11.62 -1.32 4.89
C ILE A 298 -12.21 -1.79 6.22
N CYS A 299 -13.54 -1.76 6.37
CA CYS A 299 -14.22 -2.29 7.56
C CYS A 299 -13.83 -3.76 7.81
N ASP A 300 -13.74 -4.56 6.77
CA ASP A 300 -13.35 -5.97 6.84
C ASP A 300 -11.83 -6.19 6.92
N GLY A 301 -11.02 -5.12 7.00
CA GLY A 301 -9.57 -5.18 7.27
C GLY A 301 -8.68 -5.13 6.03
N VAL A 302 -9.20 -4.82 4.84
CA VAL A 302 -8.37 -4.60 3.66
C VAL A 302 -7.68 -3.23 3.74
N LEU A 303 -6.37 -3.20 3.52
CA LEU A 303 -5.58 -1.97 3.45
C LEU A 303 -5.05 -1.73 2.02
N PRO A 304 -4.92 -0.46 1.58
CA PRO A 304 -4.35 -0.15 0.27
C PRO A 304 -2.91 -0.66 0.15
N SER A 305 -2.63 -1.45 -0.88
CA SER A 305 -1.29 -1.99 -1.16
C SER A 305 -1.00 -2.04 -2.67
N ASN A 306 0.18 -2.54 -3.06
CA ASN A 306 0.56 -2.67 -4.47
C ASN A 306 0.16 -4.01 -5.10
N GLU A 307 -0.32 -4.96 -4.29
CA GLU A 307 -0.62 -6.32 -4.76
C GLU A 307 -1.91 -6.86 -4.09
N GLY A 308 -2.49 -7.88 -4.71
CA GLY A 308 -3.63 -8.61 -4.18
C GLY A 308 -4.85 -7.73 -3.91
N ARG A 309 -5.57 -8.03 -2.83
CA ARG A 309 -6.82 -7.32 -2.45
C ARG A 309 -6.62 -5.85 -2.11
N GLY A 310 -5.46 -5.50 -1.57
CA GLY A 310 -5.12 -4.11 -1.27
C GLY A 310 -4.88 -3.27 -2.52
N TYR A 311 -4.41 -3.88 -3.62
CA TYR A 311 -4.34 -3.23 -4.92
C TYR A 311 -5.74 -2.91 -5.47
N VAL A 312 -6.70 -3.82 -5.32
CA VAL A 312 -8.09 -3.58 -5.70
C VAL A 312 -8.65 -2.36 -4.96
N LEU A 313 -8.48 -2.31 -3.64
CA LEU A 313 -8.93 -1.16 -2.84
C LEU A 313 -8.26 0.14 -3.28
N ARG A 314 -6.95 0.12 -3.50
CA ARG A 314 -6.20 1.29 -3.98
C ARG A 314 -6.68 1.77 -5.35
N ARG A 315 -6.92 0.84 -6.28
CA ARG A 315 -7.48 1.14 -7.60
C ARG A 315 -8.82 1.87 -7.51
N LEU A 316 -9.73 1.37 -6.66
CA LEU A 316 -11.04 1.99 -6.44
C LEU A 316 -10.91 3.42 -5.89
N LEU A 317 -10.14 3.61 -4.83
CA LEU A 317 -9.96 4.93 -4.22
C LEU A 317 -9.33 5.94 -5.20
N ARG A 318 -8.29 5.53 -5.94
CA ARG A 318 -7.61 6.42 -6.91
C ARG A 318 -8.48 6.76 -8.11
N ARG A 319 -9.28 5.80 -8.58
CA ARG A 319 -10.24 6.04 -9.65
C ARG A 319 -11.33 7.01 -9.20
N ALA A 320 -11.87 6.84 -7.98
CA ALA A 320 -12.84 7.78 -7.40
C ALA A 320 -12.23 9.19 -7.24
N ALA A 321 -11.00 9.31 -6.73
CA ALA A 321 -10.33 10.59 -6.58
C ALA A 321 -10.08 11.29 -7.93
N ARG A 322 -9.71 10.54 -9.00
CA ARG A 322 -9.62 11.10 -10.35
C ARG A 322 -10.96 11.64 -10.86
N HIS A 323 -12.06 10.89 -10.66
CA HIS A 323 -13.38 11.37 -11.05
C HIS A 323 -13.80 12.62 -10.25
N GLY A 324 -13.38 12.75 -9.00
CA GLY A 324 -13.50 14.00 -8.23
C GLY A 324 -12.78 15.18 -8.90
N LYS A 325 -11.53 14.96 -9.37
CA LYS A 325 -10.78 15.96 -10.15
C LYS A 325 -11.49 16.35 -11.44
N LEU A 326 -12.09 15.40 -12.17
CA LEU A 326 -12.90 15.67 -13.37
C LEU A 326 -14.13 16.54 -13.08
N LEU A 327 -14.68 16.44 -11.86
CA LEU A 327 -15.78 17.28 -11.38
C LEU A 327 -15.30 18.61 -10.75
N GLY A 328 -13.98 18.86 -10.70
CA GLY A 328 -13.40 20.11 -10.23
C GLY A 328 -12.99 20.14 -8.76
N VAL A 329 -13.09 19.05 -8.03
CA VAL A 329 -12.64 18.95 -6.63
C VAL A 329 -11.12 18.80 -6.57
N ASN A 330 -10.45 19.66 -5.81
CA ASN A 330 -9.00 19.66 -5.68
C ASN A 330 -8.49 19.07 -4.37
N ASP A 331 -9.27 19.18 -3.33
CA ASP A 331 -8.93 18.71 -1.99
C ASP A 331 -9.47 17.28 -1.76
N PRO A 332 -8.88 16.48 -0.87
CA PRO A 332 -9.43 15.20 -0.45
C PRO A 332 -10.85 15.34 0.10
N PHE A 333 -11.78 14.49 -0.35
CA PHE A 333 -13.20 14.57 0.01
C PHE A 333 -13.89 13.21 0.19
N LEU A 334 -13.28 12.13 -0.31
CA LEU A 334 -13.90 10.79 -0.28
C LEU A 334 -14.23 10.34 1.14
N TYR A 335 -13.40 10.74 2.12
CA TYR A 335 -13.61 10.44 3.53
C TYR A 335 -14.90 11.08 4.09
N GLU A 336 -15.38 12.21 3.52
CA GLU A 336 -16.63 12.85 3.92
C GLU A 336 -17.86 12.11 3.36
N VAL A 337 -17.73 11.49 2.18
CA VAL A 337 -18.77 10.65 1.59
C VAL A 337 -18.94 9.36 2.37
N CYS A 338 -17.85 8.83 2.93
CA CYS A 338 -17.83 7.59 3.72
C CYS A 338 -18.83 7.62 4.90
N ASP A 339 -19.01 8.77 5.57
CA ASP A 339 -19.98 8.88 6.67
C ASP A 339 -21.43 8.64 6.22
N THR A 340 -21.78 9.07 5.01
CA THR A 340 -23.08 8.77 4.41
C THR A 340 -23.23 7.27 4.10
N VAL A 341 -22.17 6.64 3.56
CA VAL A 341 -22.20 5.18 3.34
C VAL A 341 -22.44 4.42 4.65
N ILE A 342 -21.77 4.84 5.72
CA ILE A 342 -21.94 4.25 7.05
C ILE A 342 -23.38 4.46 7.54
N GLY A 343 -23.89 5.69 7.50
CA GLY A 343 -25.24 6.01 7.96
C GLY A 343 -26.34 5.21 7.27
N GLU A 344 -26.20 4.98 5.94
CA GLU A 344 -27.18 4.20 5.17
C GLU A 344 -27.14 2.68 5.48
N ASN A 345 -26.03 2.17 6.05
CA ASN A 345 -25.80 0.73 6.20
C ASN A 345 -25.65 0.27 7.66
N GLU A 346 -25.41 1.16 8.63
CA GLU A 346 -25.14 0.81 10.05
C GLU A 346 -26.25 0.02 10.73
N GLY A 347 -27.48 0.16 10.26
CA GLY A 347 -28.63 -0.60 10.80
C GLY A 347 -28.51 -2.11 10.60
N HIS A 348 -27.81 -2.55 9.57
CA HIS A 348 -27.55 -3.98 9.28
C HIS A 348 -26.08 -4.37 9.55
N TYR A 349 -25.15 -3.43 9.40
CA TYR A 349 -23.71 -3.59 9.58
C TYR A 349 -23.20 -2.61 10.65
N PRO A 350 -23.50 -2.83 11.95
CA PRO A 350 -23.12 -1.91 13.03
C PRO A 350 -21.61 -1.71 13.16
N GLU A 351 -20.81 -2.70 12.73
CA GLU A 351 -19.36 -2.63 12.69
C GLU A 351 -18.81 -1.46 11.84
N LEU A 352 -19.59 -0.96 10.88
CA LEU A 352 -19.21 0.22 10.11
C LEU A 352 -19.11 1.46 11.01
N ARG A 353 -20.08 1.66 11.88
CA ARG A 353 -20.09 2.78 12.82
C ARG A 353 -19.04 2.62 13.91
N GLU A 354 -18.85 1.41 14.41
CA GLU A 354 -17.83 1.10 15.41
C GLU A 354 -16.40 1.40 14.91
N ARG A 355 -16.16 1.20 13.60
CA ARG A 355 -14.85 1.40 12.95
C ARG A 355 -14.77 2.68 12.12
N GLN A 356 -15.72 3.60 12.23
CA GLN A 356 -15.79 4.80 11.38
C GLN A 356 -14.50 5.60 11.35
N ASP A 357 -13.93 5.93 12.50
CA ASP A 357 -12.70 6.74 12.58
C ASP A 357 -11.53 6.06 11.85
N TYR A 358 -11.43 4.74 11.96
CA TYR A 358 -10.43 3.94 11.26
C TYR A 358 -10.66 3.97 9.75
N ILE A 359 -11.87 3.68 9.28
CA ILE A 359 -12.23 3.65 7.85
C ILE A 359 -11.95 5.01 7.21
N THR A 360 -12.44 6.07 7.84
CA THR A 360 -12.28 7.46 7.39
C THR A 360 -10.80 7.86 7.29
N LYS A 361 -9.99 7.48 8.29
CA LYS A 361 -8.55 7.77 8.33
C LYS A 361 -7.80 7.06 7.19
N VAL A 362 -8.11 5.79 6.91
CA VAL A 362 -7.49 5.02 5.81
C VAL A 362 -7.81 5.64 4.45
N ILE A 363 -9.09 5.97 4.20
CA ILE A 363 -9.52 6.61 2.96
C ILE A 363 -8.80 7.94 2.77
N ARG A 364 -8.81 8.79 3.78
CA ARG A 364 -8.19 10.11 3.75
C ARG A 364 -6.69 10.05 3.46
N VAL A 365 -5.96 9.17 4.14
CA VAL A 365 -4.51 9.02 3.95
C VAL A 365 -4.16 8.55 2.53
N GLU A 366 -4.90 7.59 1.96
CA GLU A 366 -4.64 7.14 0.58
C GLU A 366 -4.98 8.23 -0.43
N GLU A 367 -6.07 8.98 -0.22
CA GLU A 367 -6.47 10.11 -1.05
C GLU A 367 -5.44 11.24 -1.00
N GLU A 368 -4.98 11.66 0.21
CA GLU A 368 -3.92 12.67 0.41
C GLU A 368 -2.59 12.25 -0.24
N ASN A 369 -2.23 10.97 -0.15
CA ASN A 369 -1.03 10.45 -0.79
C ASN A 369 -1.13 10.48 -2.32
N PHE A 370 -2.29 10.14 -2.88
CA PHE A 370 -2.52 10.22 -4.31
C PHE A 370 -2.59 11.68 -4.80
N ALA A 371 -3.20 12.58 -4.03
CA ALA A 371 -3.26 14.02 -4.35
C ALA A 371 -1.87 14.65 -4.53
N LYS A 372 -0.85 14.19 -3.81
CA LYS A 372 0.54 14.66 -3.96
C LYS A 372 1.15 14.32 -5.32
N THR A 373 0.70 13.27 -5.97
CA THR A 373 1.29 12.74 -7.21
C THR A 373 0.40 12.91 -8.44
N ILE A 374 -0.92 13.02 -8.25
CA ILE A 374 -1.90 13.02 -9.36
C ILE A 374 -1.68 14.18 -10.35
N ASP A 375 -1.47 15.40 -9.87
CA ASP A 375 -1.31 16.56 -10.75
C ASP A 375 -0.01 16.48 -11.56
N GLY A 376 1.07 16.00 -10.94
CA GLY A 376 2.33 15.70 -11.62
C GLY A 376 2.18 14.59 -12.66
N GLY A 377 1.50 13.50 -12.28
CA GLY A 377 1.25 12.36 -13.14
C GLY A 377 0.35 12.70 -14.34
N LEU A 378 -0.73 13.45 -14.15
CA LEU A 378 -1.61 13.90 -15.24
C LEU A 378 -0.87 14.80 -16.23
N ARG A 379 0.01 15.71 -15.75
CA ARG A 379 0.83 16.53 -16.63
C ARG A 379 1.77 15.67 -17.47
N ILE A 380 2.48 14.76 -16.84
CA ILE A 380 3.40 13.85 -17.53
C ILE A 380 2.65 12.93 -18.52
N PHE A 381 1.49 12.42 -18.14
CA PHE A 381 0.61 11.67 -19.04
C PHE A 381 0.25 12.46 -20.28
N ASN A 382 -0.18 13.72 -20.13
CA ASN A 382 -0.54 14.58 -21.26
C ASN A 382 0.68 14.89 -22.15
N ASP A 383 1.87 15.08 -21.57
CA ASP A 383 3.11 15.28 -22.34
C ASP A 383 3.47 14.03 -23.16
N MET A 384 3.41 12.83 -22.55
CA MET A 384 3.64 11.54 -23.21
C MET A 384 2.62 11.29 -24.32
N LEU A 385 1.34 11.47 -24.00
CA LEU A 385 0.24 11.31 -24.97
C LEU A 385 0.41 12.24 -26.18
N SER A 386 0.77 13.50 -25.94
CA SER A 386 1.05 14.48 -27.00
C SER A 386 2.22 14.04 -27.86
N GLY A 387 3.25 13.44 -27.25
CA GLY A 387 4.40 12.86 -27.95
C GLY A 387 4.01 11.70 -28.88
N HIS A 388 3.19 10.75 -28.40
CA HIS A 388 2.67 9.63 -29.20
C HIS A 388 1.76 10.12 -30.34
N LYS A 389 0.85 11.06 -30.07
CA LYS A 389 -0.04 11.66 -31.08
C LYS A 389 0.77 12.40 -32.17
N ALA A 390 1.82 13.12 -31.79
CA ALA A 390 2.67 13.83 -32.76
C ALA A 390 3.44 12.89 -33.71
N LYS A 391 3.72 11.67 -33.28
CA LYS A 391 4.34 10.61 -34.10
C LYS A 391 3.30 9.79 -34.91
N GLY A 392 2.01 10.03 -34.70
CA GLY A 392 0.93 9.27 -35.33
C GLY A 392 0.75 7.86 -34.77
N GLU A 393 1.29 7.59 -33.58
CA GLU A 393 1.16 6.32 -32.88
C GLU A 393 -0.27 6.18 -32.32
N ARG A 394 -0.83 4.97 -32.39
CA ARG A 394 -2.16 4.63 -31.83
C ARG A 394 -2.06 3.82 -30.55
N VAL A 395 -0.86 3.42 -30.19
CA VAL A 395 -0.57 2.62 -28.99
C VAL A 395 0.30 3.45 -28.07
N PHE A 396 -0.15 3.59 -26.82
CA PHE A 396 0.64 4.20 -25.72
C PHE A 396 1.62 3.16 -25.20
N SER A 397 2.91 3.50 -25.10
CA SER A 397 3.95 2.51 -24.83
C SER A 397 3.83 1.91 -23.44
N GLY A 398 4.12 0.60 -23.29
CA GLY A 398 4.19 -0.09 -22.01
C GLY A 398 5.22 0.53 -21.05
N ALA A 399 6.31 1.10 -21.59
CA ALA A 399 7.32 1.80 -20.79
C ALA A 399 6.80 3.10 -20.17
N ASP A 400 5.99 3.88 -20.89
CA ASP A 400 5.38 5.10 -20.36
C ASP A 400 4.27 4.76 -19.36
N ALA A 401 3.48 3.72 -19.62
CA ALA A 401 2.50 3.19 -18.68
C ALA A 401 3.17 2.69 -17.39
N PHE A 402 4.29 1.98 -17.50
CA PHE A 402 5.07 1.52 -16.34
C PHE A 402 5.64 2.69 -15.54
N LYS A 403 6.13 3.74 -16.19
CA LYS A 403 6.63 4.95 -15.52
C LYS A 403 5.52 5.67 -14.75
N LEU A 404 4.30 5.75 -15.30
CA LEU A 404 3.14 6.31 -14.59
C LEU A 404 2.77 5.46 -13.37
N TYR A 405 2.84 4.14 -13.49
CA TYR A 405 2.59 3.21 -12.39
C TYR A 405 3.65 3.31 -11.28
N ASP A 406 4.93 3.14 -11.63
CA ASP A 406 6.03 3.02 -10.68
C ASP A 406 6.35 4.35 -9.98
N THR A 407 6.37 5.46 -10.73
CA THR A 407 6.80 6.76 -10.21
C THR A 407 5.64 7.61 -9.66
N TYR A 408 4.49 7.58 -10.33
CA TYR A 408 3.34 8.45 -9.99
C TYR A 408 2.18 7.68 -9.35
N GLY A 409 2.29 6.36 -9.25
CA GLY A 409 1.30 5.51 -8.61
C GLY A 409 -0.03 5.42 -9.35
N PHE A 410 -0.04 5.61 -10.68
CA PHE A 410 -1.23 5.39 -11.49
C PHE A 410 -1.43 3.90 -11.72
N PRO A 411 -2.51 3.29 -11.24
CA PRO A 411 -2.85 1.92 -11.61
C PRO A 411 -2.90 1.77 -13.13
N ILE A 412 -2.45 0.62 -13.66
CA ILE A 412 -2.43 0.40 -15.12
C ILE A 412 -3.81 0.61 -15.74
N ASP A 413 -4.86 0.12 -15.08
CA ASP A 413 -6.25 0.26 -15.53
C ASP A 413 -6.68 1.73 -15.64
N LEU A 414 -6.22 2.59 -14.70
CA LEU A 414 -6.47 4.02 -14.76
C LEU A 414 -5.77 4.66 -15.97
N THR A 415 -4.55 4.22 -16.27
CA THR A 415 -3.81 4.65 -17.47
C THR A 415 -4.51 4.18 -18.73
N MET A 416 -4.99 2.92 -18.77
CA MET A 416 -5.75 2.37 -19.89
C MET A 416 -7.04 3.16 -20.14
N GLU A 417 -7.79 3.46 -19.09
CA GLU A 417 -9.01 4.28 -19.18
C GLU A 417 -8.71 5.67 -19.77
N MET A 418 -7.69 6.36 -19.27
CA MET A 418 -7.27 7.68 -19.74
C MET A 418 -6.80 7.66 -21.19
N VAL A 419 -6.11 6.60 -21.61
CA VAL A 419 -5.63 6.41 -22.99
C VAL A 419 -6.80 6.10 -23.93
N ALA A 420 -7.74 5.23 -23.51
CA ALA A 420 -8.94 4.88 -24.24
C ALA A 420 -9.88 6.09 -24.45
N GLU A 421 -10.02 6.99 -23.48
CA GLU A 421 -10.72 8.27 -23.61
C GLU A 421 -10.18 9.13 -24.77
N GLN A 422 -8.92 8.90 -25.14
CA GLN A 422 -8.24 9.60 -26.23
C GLN A 422 -8.21 8.83 -27.56
N GLY A 423 -8.94 7.69 -27.65
CA GLY A 423 -9.04 6.83 -28.82
C GLY A 423 -7.74 6.07 -29.13
N MET A 424 -6.94 5.76 -28.13
CA MET A 424 -5.70 4.98 -28.23
C MET A 424 -5.79 3.72 -27.36
N GLU A 425 -4.86 2.79 -27.56
CA GLU A 425 -4.70 1.56 -26.77
C GLU A 425 -3.37 1.61 -26.01
N VAL A 426 -3.22 0.78 -24.96
CA VAL A 426 -1.98 0.64 -24.19
C VAL A 426 -1.28 -0.67 -24.59
N ASP A 427 0.05 -0.64 -24.69
CA ASP A 427 0.89 -1.84 -24.80
C ASP A 427 1.00 -2.53 -23.42
N GLU A 428 0.00 -3.39 -23.13
CA GLU A 428 -0.10 -4.12 -21.87
C GLU A 428 1.02 -5.16 -21.74
N ASP A 429 1.40 -5.83 -22.82
CA ASP A 429 2.46 -6.84 -22.81
C ASP A 429 3.80 -6.21 -22.42
N GLY A 430 4.12 -5.05 -23.02
CA GLY A 430 5.33 -4.30 -22.65
C GLY A 430 5.32 -3.81 -21.20
N PHE A 431 4.15 -3.41 -20.68
CA PHE A 431 4.00 -3.06 -19.26
C PHE A 431 4.24 -4.27 -18.34
N HIS A 432 3.62 -5.42 -18.64
CA HIS A 432 3.76 -6.64 -17.83
C HIS A 432 5.19 -7.19 -17.84
N GLN A 433 5.89 -7.08 -18.98
CA GLN A 433 7.31 -7.45 -19.05
C GLN A 433 8.15 -6.60 -18.09
N LEU A 434 7.96 -5.28 -18.08
CA LEU A 434 8.71 -4.38 -17.18
C LEU A 434 8.37 -4.62 -15.70
N MET A 435 7.11 -4.95 -15.38
CA MET A 435 6.70 -5.37 -14.04
C MET A 435 7.42 -6.65 -13.59
N GLU A 436 7.53 -7.63 -14.47
CA GLU A 436 8.23 -8.87 -14.17
C GLU A 436 9.74 -8.65 -14.00
N GLU A 437 10.35 -7.81 -14.83
CA GLU A 437 11.75 -7.41 -14.67
C GLU A 437 12.01 -6.71 -13.32
N GLN A 438 11.08 -5.87 -12.87
CA GLN A 438 11.16 -5.23 -11.55
C GLN A 438 11.07 -6.26 -10.43
N ARG A 439 10.12 -7.22 -10.51
CA ARG A 439 9.98 -8.32 -9.55
C ARG A 439 11.24 -9.17 -9.48
N GLN A 440 11.81 -9.51 -10.63
CA GLN A 440 13.05 -10.30 -10.69
C GLN A 440 14.24 -9.55 -10.11
N ARG A 441 14.35 -8.23 -10.35
CA ARG A 441 15.38 -7.39 -9.72
C ARG A 441 15.22 -7.34 -8.20
N ALA A 442 13.99 -7.19 -7.70
CA ALA A 442 13.71 -7.21 -6.27
C ALA A 442 14.02 -8.59 -5.66
N ARG A 443 13.68 -9.68 -6.36
CA ARG A 443 14.00 -11.05 -5.95
C ARG A 443 15.50 -11.30 -5.90
N LYS A 444 16.26 -10.95 -6.96
CA LYS A 444 17.72 -11.05 -6.99
C LYS A 444 18.39 -10.19 -5.91
N ALA A 445 17.85 -9.02 -5.60
CA ALA A 445 18.35 -8.18 -4.52
C ALA A 445 18.12 -8.83 -3.14
N ARG A 446 17.01 -9.54 -2.93
CA ARG A 446 16.77 -10.34 -1.71
C ARG A 446 17.71 -11.57 -1.66
N GLU A 447 17.85 -12.29 -2.77
CA GLU A 447 18.78 -13.41 -2.89
C GLU A 447 20.24 -12.99 -2.63
N ALA A 448 20.64 -11.80 -3.07
CA ALA A 448 21.96 -11.22 -2.80
C ALA A 448 22.15 -10.75 -1.34
N LEU A 449 21.06 -10.52 -0.59
CA LEU A 449 21.07 -10.13 0.82
C LEU A 449 21.06 -11.32 1.79
N GLY A 450 21.19 -12.57 1.29
CA GLY A 450 21.37 -13.74 2.12
C GLY A 450 20.15 -14.66 2.25
N ASP A 451 19.16 -14.53 1.37
CA ASP A 451 18.19 -15.60 1.16
C ASP A 451 18.86 -16.70 0.29
N LEU A 452 19.91 -17.29 0.83
CA LEU A 452 20.56 -18.49 0.32
C LEU A 452 19.54 -19.64 0.51
N GLY A 453 18.59 -19.72 -0.42
CA GLY A 453 17.71 -20.85 -0.51
C GLY A 453 18.54 -22.12 -0.58
N TRP A 454 18.51 -22.91 0.46
CA TRP A 454 18.52 -24.35 0.63
C TRP A 454 19.04 -25.22 -0.56
N ALA A 455 19.92 -24.72 -1.42
CA ALA A 455 20.57 -25.46 -2.47
C ALA A 455 21.98 -25.83 -1.98
N GLY A 456 22.06 -26.91 -1.30
CA GLY A 456 23.32 -27.39 -0.81
C GLY A 456 23.35 -28.91 -0.73
N VAL A 457 24.02 -29.51 0.10
CA VAL A 457 24.32 -30.91 0.22
C VAL A 457 23.07 -31.72 0.54
N GLU A 458 22.68 -32.64 -0.33
CA GLU A 458 21.72 -33.69 -0.01
C GLU A 458 22.41 -34.75 0.85
N PHE A 459 21.92 -34.92 2.07
CA PHE A 459 22.38 -35.97 2.95
C PHE A 459 21.59 -37.27 2.64
N GLY A 460 22.28 -38.42 2.61
CA GLY A 460 21.69 -39.72 2.47
C GLY A 460 20.69 -40.06 3.60
N LYS A 461 19.85 -41.04 3.43
CA LYS A 461 18.90 -41.53 4.45
C LYS A 461 19.57 -42.14 5.69
N ASP A 462 20.88 -42.40 5.60
CA ASP A 462 21.74 -42.90 6.65
C ASP A 462 22.15 -41.82 7.67
N VAL A 463 22.04 -40.56 7.34
CA VAL A 463 22.27 -39.43 8.28
C VAL A 463 20.96 -39.15 9.05
N PRO A 464 20.91 -39.39 10.39
CA PRO A 464 19.70 -39.18 11.19
C PRO A 464 19.28 -37.70 11.28
N GLU A 465 18.02 -37.46 11.65
CA GLU A 465 17.58 -36.13 12.06
C GLU A 465 18.32 -35.68 13.32
N THR A 466 18.58 -34.39 13.42
CA THR A 466 19.23 -33.82 14.61
C THR A 466 18.19 -33.53 15.70
N GLU A 467 18.40 -34.07 16.91
CA GLU A 467 17.59 -33.72 18.06
C GLU A 467 17.97 -32.31 18.58
N PHE A 468 17.02 -31.38 18.57
CA PHE A 468 17.23 -30.04 19.12
C PHE A 468 16.87 -29.98 20.60
N VAL A 469 17.87 -29.74 21.45
CA VAL A 469 17.73 -29.64 22.93
C VAL A 469 17.91 -28.22 23.46
N GLY A 470 18.14 -27.26 22.58
CA GLY A 470 18.53 -25.88 22.91
C GLY A 470 17.46 -25.01 23.58
N TYR A 471 16.26 -25.52 23.85
CA TYR A 471 15.30 -24.85 24.72
C TYR A 471 15.64 -24.98 26.20
N THR A 472 16.30 -26.03 26.58
CA THR A 472 16.62 -26.37 28.00
C THR A 472 18.12 -26.44 28.28
N GLU A 473 18.92 -26.76 27.25
CA GLU A 473 20.35 -27.00 27.40
C GLU A 473 21.17 -26.02 26.56
N ASN A 474 22.14 -25.35 27.18
CA ASN A 474 23.07 -24.44 26.49
C ASN A 474 24.39 -25.13 26.12
N THR A 475 24.66 -26.28 26.71
CA THR A 475 25.86 -27.07 26.48
C THR A 475 25.51 -28.54 26.62
N ILE A 476 25.87 -29.32 25.62
CA ILE A 476 25.73 -30.79 25.67
C ILE A 476 27.08 -31.46 25.52
N THR A 477 27.29 -32.51 26.26
CA THR A 477 28.46 -33.40 26.17
C THR A 477 28.03 -34.71 25.50
N GLY A 478 28.94 -35.32 24.73
CA GLY A 478 28.67 -36.62 24.11
C GLY A 478 27.80 -36.57 22.88
N ALA A 479 27.64 -35.41 22.20
CA ALA A 479 27.05 -35.34 20.88
C ALA A 479 27.97 -35.99 19.86
N ARG A 480 27.39 -36.69 18.87
CA ARG A 480 28.16 -37.42 17.84
C ARG A 480 28.12 -36.63 16.53
N VAL A 481 29.27 -36.51 15.88
CA VAL A 481 29.40 -35.98 14.51
C VAL A 481 28.86 -37.03 13.53
N VAL A 482 27.74 -36.75 12.87
CA VAL A 482 27.07 -37.65 11.95
C VAL A 482 27.28 -37.32 10.48
N ALA A 483 27.73 -36.10 10.19
CA ALA A 483 28.17 -35.71 8.84
C ALA A 483 29.12 -34.49 8.92
N LEU A 484 30.06 -34.45 7.98
CA LEU A 484 30.97 -33.32 7.73
C LEU A 484 30.89 -32.95 6.25
N VAL A 485 30.95 -31.63 5.92
CA VAL A 485 30.92 -31.15 4.55
C VAL A 485 31.97 -30.06 4.33
N VAL A 486 32.68 -30.14 3.20
CA VAL A 486 33.65 -29.14 2.73
C VAL A 486 33.33 -28.89 1.25
N GLU A 487 33.27 -27.62 0.82
CA GLU A 487 33.01 -27.25 -0.59
C GLU A 487 31.82 -27.99 -1.23
N ASN A 488 30.75 -28.21 -0.42
CA ASN A 488 29.52 -28.94 -0.80
C ASN A 488 29.66 -30.45 -1.00
N GLU A 489 30.79 -31.06 -0.64
CA GLU A 489 31.00 -32.49 -0.66
C GLU A 489 31.14 -33.07 0.74
N GLN A 490 30.64 -34.29 0.97
CA GLN A 490 30.81 -34.99 2.24
C GLN A 490 32.27 -35.34 2.44
N ALA A 491 32.76 -35.08 3.68
CA ALA A 491 34.15 -35.30 4.07
C ALA A 491 34.23 -36.26 5.29
N GLU A 492 35.32 -36.97 5.44
CA GLU A 492 35.58 -37.78 6.61
C GLU A 492 36.22 -36.98 7.76
N GLU A 493 36.91 -35.88 7.44
CA GLU A 493 37.56 -35.04 8.43
C GLU A 493 37.64 -33.56 7.99
N LEU A 494 37.66 -32.64 8.96
CA LEU A 494 37.87 -31.21 8.79
C LEU A 494 39.23 -30.82 9.38
N MET A 495 40.10 -30.25 8.56
CA MET A 495 41.47 -29.85 8.94
C MET A 495 41.49 -28.44 9.57
N PRO A 496 42.53 -28.11 10.37
CA PRO A 496 42.65 -26.77 10.92
C PRO A 496 42.67 -25.67 9.83
N GLY A 497 41.92 -24.62 10.06
CA GLY A 497 41.81 -23.50 9.13
C GLY A 497 40.78 -23.70 8.03
N VAL A 498 40.20 -24.88 7.88
CA VAL A 498 39.17 -25.18 6.88
C VAL A 498 37.77 -24.76 7.39
N GLU A 499 37.02 -24.06 6.53
CA GLU A 499 35.61 -23.79 6.72
C GLU A 499 34.78 -24.97 6.25
N GLY A 500 33.75 -25.32 6.98
CA GLY A 500 32.90 -26.46 6.65
C GLY A 500 31.60 -26.48 7.46
N ILE A 501 30.87 -27.56 7.27
CA ILE A 501 29.58 -27.80 7.94
C ILE A 501 29.72 -29.05 8.78
N VAL A 502 29.25 -28.97 10.02
CA VAL A 502 29.17 -30.08 10.96
C VAL A 502 27.72 -30.39 11.24
N VAL A 503 27.32 -31.65 11.11
CA VAL A 503 26.01 -32.15 11.51
C VAL A 503 26.17 -33.06 12.72
N LEU A 504 25.40 -32.80 13.79
CA LEU A 504 25.39 -33.56 15.03
C LEU A 504 24.10 -34.39 15.14
N ASP A 505 24.15 -35.52 15.87
CA ASP A 505 22.96 -36.30 16.24
C ASP A 505 22.01 -35.52 17.17
N LYS A 506 22.56 -34.65 18.04
CA LYS A 506 21.82 -33.71 18.89
C LYS A 506 22.55 -32.39 19.03
N THR A 507 21.83 -31.28 19.22
CA THR A 507 22.40 -29.95 19.26
C THR A 507 21.68 -29.00 20.21
N PRO A 508 22.41 -28.12 20.95
CA PRO A 508 21.82 -27.00 21.68
C PRO A 508 21.66 -25.75 20.80
N PHE A 509 22.21 -25.75 19.59
CA PHE A 509 22.22 -24.58 18.71
C PHE A 509 20.88 -24.38 18.03
N TYR A 510 20.29 -23.23 18.20
CA TYR A 510 19.10 -22.77 17.45
C TYR A 510 19.51 -22.47 16.01
N ALA A 511 18.81 -23.03 15.05
CA ALA A 511 18.98 -22.67 13.64
C ALA A 511 18.15 -21.45 13.29
N GLU A 512 18.61 -20.66 12.31
CA GLU A 512 17.87 -19.49 11.85
C GLU A 512 16.47 -19.90 11.33
N MET A 513 15.43 -19.41 11.99
CA MET A 513 14.04 -19.55 11.57
C MET A 513 13.11 -18.63 12.35
N GLY A 514 11.92 -18.34 11.77
CA GLY A 514 10.91 -17.48 12.41
C GLY A 514 11.40 -16.06 12.68
N GLY A 515 12.38 -15.57 11.91
CA GLY A 515 12.97 -14.24 12.09
C GLY A 515 14.03 -14.15 13.18
N GLN A 516 14.29 -15.21 13.94
CA GLN A 516 15.38 -15.25 14.92
C GLN A 516 16.67 -15.76 14.27
N VAL A 517 17.79 -15.03 14.43
CA VAL A 517 19.11 -15.44 13.95
C VAL A 517 19.61 -16.68 14.65
N ALA A 518 20.50 -17.43 14.00
CA ALA A 518 21.14 -18.61 14.52
C ALA A 518 22.06 -18.33 15.72
N ASP A 519 22.31 -19.35 16.54
CA ASP A 519 23.35 -19.30 17.57
C ASP A 519 24.76 -19.40 17.04
N HIS A 520 25.66 -18.78 17.76
CA HIS A 520 27.10 -18.97 17.65
C HIS A 520 27.61 -19.79 18.84
N GLY A 521 28.81 -20.33 18.70
CA GLY A 521 29.46 -21.07 19.81
C GLY A 521 30.58 -21.97 19.32
N THR A 522 30.75 -23.09 20.03
CA THR A 522 31.84 -24.00 19.77
C THR A 522 31.43 -25.46 19.80
N ILE A 523 32.02 -26.27 18.93
CA ILE A 523 31.98 -27.74 18.97
C ILE A 523 33.41 -28.20 19.23
N ALA A 524 33.64 -28.85 20.39
CA ALA A 524 34.96 -29.19 20.84
C ALA A 524 35.10 -30.70 21.18
N ARG A 525 36.25 -31.29 20.86
CA ARG A 525 36.69 -32.60 21.36
C ARG A 525 37.83 -32.41 22.30
N SER A 526 37.72 -32.94 23.51
CA SER A 526 38.75 -32.89 24.55
C SER A 526 39.77 -34.03 24.46
N GLY A 527 40.98 -33.86 24.98
CA GLY A 527 42.02 -34.87 25.07
C GLY A 527 43.29 -34.56 24.29
N GLU A 528 44.23 -35.52 24.18
CA GLU A 528 45.55 -35.32 23.51
C GLU A 528 45.44 -34.98 22.02
N ASN A 529 44.32 -35.36 21.36
CA ASN A 529 43.98 -34.98 19.98
C ASN A 529 42.79 -34.01 19.99
N GLY A 530 42.81 -33.02 20.86
CA GLY A 530 41.70 -32.02 20.97
C GLY A 530 41.39 -31.34 19.65
N CYS A 531 40.15 -30.92 19.47
CA CYS A 531 39.71 -30.15 18.32
C CYS A 531 38.76 -29.07 18.76
N LEU A 532 38.83 -27.90 18.12
CA LEU A 532 37.91 -26.79 18.34
C LEU A 532 37.36 -26.31 16.99
N PHE A 533 36.04 -26.41 16.82
CA PHE A 533 35.31 -25.86 15.70
C PHE A 533 34.46 -24.69 16.17
N THR A 534 34.68 -23.52 15.59
CA THR A 534 33.91 -22.31 15.92
C THR A 534 32.72 -22.21 15.00
N VAL A 535 31.53 -22.21 15.58
CA VAL A 535 30.24 -22.12 14.86
C VAL A 535 29.88 -20.64 14.71
N THR A 536 29.64 -20.22 13.47
CA THR A 536 29.26 -18.83 13.10
C THR A 536 27.85 -18.71 12.56
N ASP A 537 27.23 -19.83 12.14
CA ASP A 537 25.84 -19.88 11.68
C ASP A 537 25.30 -21.31 11.81
N VAL A 538 23.97 -21.44 11.90
CA VAL A 538 23.28 -22.74 11.94
C VAL A 538 22.00 -22.68 11.13
N GLN A 539 21.85 -23.59 10.17
CA GLN A 539 20.70 -23.70 9.30
C GLN A 539 20.05 -25.08 9.47
N LYS A 540 18.73 -25.17 9.33
CA LYS A 540 17.99 -26.43 9.34
C LYS A 540 17.48 -26.77 7.96
N ASN A 541 17.80 -27.98 7.43
CA ASN A 541 17.28 -28.41 6.14
C ASN A 541 15.89 -29.07 6.25
N LYS A 542 15.26 -29.35 5.11
CA LYS A 542 13.94 -30.03 5.04
C LYS A 542 13.92 -31.42 5.65
N GLY A 543 15.08 -32.08 5.75
CA GLY A 543 15.25 -33.39 6.37
C GLY A 543 15.52 -33.35 7.87
N GLY A 544 15.26 -32.24 8.57
CA GLY A 544 15.40 -32.10 10.01
C GLY A 544 16.83 -32.04 10.54
N LYS A 545 17.84 -31.85 9.67
CA LYS A 545 19.26 -31.83 10.04
C LYS A 545 19.70 -30.40 10.31
N TYR A 546 20.40 -30.19 11.43
CA TYR A 546 20.98 -28.90 11.80
C TYR A 546 22.42 -28.85 11.30
N MET A 547 22.69 -27.95 10.37
CA MET A 547 23.97 -27.71 9.73
C MET A 547 24.69 -26.57 10.42
N HIS A 548 25.76 -26.89 11.16
CA HIS A 548 26.57 -25.92 11.88
C HIS A 548 27.68 -25.43 10.95
N TYR A 549 27.61 -24.23 10.46
CA TYR A 549 28.62 -23.57 9.62
C TYR A 549 29.70 -22.95 10.50
N GLY A 550 30.95 -23.13 10.12
CA GLY A 550 32.04 -22.58 10.90
C GLY A 550 33.40 -23.03 10.40
N LYS A 551 34.40 -22.91 11.29
CA LYS A 551 35.79 -23.14 10.97
C LYS A 551 36.48 -23.95 12.07
N VAL A 552 37.28 -24.93 11.71
CA VAL A 552 38.20 -25.60 12.65
C VAL A 552 39.34 -24.63 12.99
N THR A 553 39.42 -24.22 14.25
CA THR A 553 40.45 -23.31 14.75
C THR A 553 41.64 -24.09 15.35
N GLU A 554 41.38 -25.27 15.89
CA GLU A 554 42.45 -26.11 16.49
C GLU A 554 42.15 -27.60 16.23
N GLY A 555 43.17 -28.39 16.00
CA GLY A 555 43.06 -29.84 15.80
C GLY A 555 42.37 -30.28 14.55
N VAL A 556 41.91 -31.54 14.48
CA VAL A 556 41.20 -32.14 13.34
C VAL A 556 39.90 -32.72 13.86
N LEU A 557 38.76 -32.38 13.22
CA LEU A 557 37.45 -32.95 13.55
C LEU A 557 37.11 -34.07 12.56
N LYS A 558 36.69 -35.24 13.05
CA LYS A 558 36.43 -36.44 12.25
C LYS A 558 34.98 -36.86 12.33
N LEU A 559 34.51 -37.49 11.28
CA LEU A 559 33.23 -38.17 11.24
C LEU A 559 33.20 -39.27 12.35
N GLY A 560 32.10 -39.29 13.12
CA GLY A 560 31.92 -40.19 14.23
C GLY A 560 32.53 -39.73 15.55
N ASP A 561 33.26 -38.59 15.59
CA ASP A 561 33.78 -38.02 16.81
C ASP A 561 32.66 -37.71 17.83
N THR A 562 32.99 -37.91 19.10
CA THR A 562 32.16 -37.50 20.23
C THR A 562 32.64 -36.16 20.73
N VAL A 563 31.76 -35.16 20.75
CA VAL A 563 32.09 -33.78 20.99
C VAL A 563 31.22 -33.16 22.08
N THR A 564 31.69 -32.03 22.60
CA THR A 564 30.93 -31.12 23.45
C THR A 564 30.51 -29.94 22.54
N ALA A 565 29.21 -29.69 22.48
CA ALA A 565 28.65 -28.57 21.73
C ALA A 565 28.10 -27.53 22.70
N ALA A 566 28.60 -26.29 22.64
CA ALA A 566 28.27 -25.21 23.56
C ALA A 566 27.96 -23.92 22.79
N ILE A 567 26.82 -23.32 23.09
CA ILE A 567 26.45 -22.03 22.50
C ILE A 567 27.07 -20.87 23.24
N ASP A 568 27.18 -19.71 22.54
CA ASP A 568 27.47 -18.43 23.20
C ASP A 568 26.25 -17.99 24.02
N GLN A 569 26.30 -18.20 25.34
CA GLN A 569 25.18 -17.94 26.22
C GLN A 569 24.84 -16.46 26.34
N ASP A 570 25.83 -15.57 26.26
CA ASP A 570 25.58 -14.12 26.39
C ASP A 570 24.88 -13.59 25.14
N ARG A 571 25.33 -14.07 23.96
CA ARG A 571 24.64 -13.79 22.68
C ARG A 571 23.20 -14.36 22.68
N ARG A 572 23.02 -15.64 23.08
CA ARG A 572 21.69 -16.26 23.20
C ARG A 572 20.75 -15.46 24.10
N LYS A 573 21.23 -15.04 25.28
CA LYS A 573 20.43 -14.21 26.21
C LYS A 573 20.07 -12.87 25.61
N ALA A 574 20.96 -12.24 24.82
CA ALA A 574 20.67 -10.99 24.14
C ALA A 574 19.57 -11.18 23.06
N VAL A 575 19.68 -12.24 22.24
CA VAL A 575 18.65 -12.63 21.26
C VAL A 575 17.30 -12.93 21.96
N MET A 576 17.31 -13.67 23.08
CA MET A 576 16.08 -13.96 23.87
C MET A 576 15.42 -12.69 24.40
N ARG A 577 16.20 -11.67 24.82
CA ARG A 577 15.66 -10.35 25.21
C ARG A 577 14.95 -9.68 24.05
N ALA A 578 15.62 -9.60 22.91
CA ALA A 578 15.06 -9.00 21.69
C ALA A 578 13.80 -9.75 21.22
N HIS A 579 13.81 -11.10 21.27
CA HIS A 579 12.66 -11.90 20.84
C HIS A 579 11.45 -11.74 21.79
N SER A 580 11.68 -11.80 23.10
CA SER A 580 10.58 -11.59 24.04
C SER A 580 10.03 -10.15 23.96
N ALA A 581 10.90 -9.16 23.72
CA ALA A 581 10.46 -7.78 23.47
C ALA A 581 9.65 -7.62 22.17
N THR A 582 9.91 -8.45 21.16
CA THR A 582 9.15 -8.42 19.90
C THR A 582 7.66 -8.74 20.14
N HIS A 583 7.35 -9.74 20.96
CA HIS A 583 5.98 -10.07 21.35
C HIS A 583 5.31 -8.95 22.17
N LEU A 584 6.04 -8.36 23.10
CA LEU A 584 5.54 -7.20 23.87
C LEU A 584 5.28 -6.00 22.95
N LEU A 585 6.13 -5.80 21.93
CA LEU A 585 5.97 -4.75 20.93
C LEU A 585 4.74 -4.99 20.04
N ASP A 586 4.51 -6.22 19.56
CA ASP A 586 3.29 -6.55 18.80
C ASP A 586 2.03 -6.25 19.62
N LYS A 587 2.01 -6.71 20.87
CA LYS A 587 0.90 -6.43 21.79
C LYS A 587 0.68 -4.93 22.00
N ALA A 588 1.74 -4.15 22.21
CA ALA A 588 1.67 -2.71 22.42
C ALA A 588 1.18 -1.97 21.16
N LEU A 589 1.70 -2.34 19.99
CA LEU A 589 1.26 -1.78 18.70
C LEU A 589 -0.23 -2.02 18.45
N ARG A 590 -0.72 -3.23 18.67
CA ARG A 590 -2.15 -3.56 18.55
C ARG A 590 -3.00 -2.80 19.55
N THR A 591 -2.49 -2.58 20.77
CA THR A 591 -3.21 -1.82 21.79
C THR A 591 -3.32 -0.34 21.43
N VAL A 592 -2.29 0.26 20.84
CA VAL A 592 -2.26 1.70 20.51
C VAL A 592 -2.89 1.99 19.16
N LEU A 593 -2.62 1.15 18.16
CA LEU A 593 -3.03 1.41 16.77
C LEU A 593 -4.29 0.66 16.36
N GLY A 594 -4.62 -0.45 17.05
CA GLY A 594 -5.79 -1.28 16.78
C GLY A 594 -5.49 -2.65 16.17
N ASP A 595 -6.54 -3.47 16.02
CA ASP A 595 -6.48 -4.88 15.62
C ASP A 595 -6.02 -5.13 14.17
N HIS A 596 -5.96 -4.10 13.34
CA HIS A 596 -5.43 -4.18 11.97
C HIS A 596 -3.91 -4.36 11.90
N VAL A 597 -3.23 -4.18 13.03
CA VAL A 597 -1.79 -4.42 13.13
C VAL A 597 -1.54 -5.93 13.09
N HIS A 598 -0.81 -6.38 12.06
CA HIS A 598 -0.35 -7.75 11.92
C HIS A 598 1.12 -7.74 11.55
N GLN A 599 1.85 -8.73 12.05
CA GLN A 599 3.25 -8.91 11.66
C GLN A 599 3.36 -9.18 10.16
N ALA A 600 4.17 -8.38 9.47
CA ALA A 600 4.52 -8.55 8.05
C ALA A 600 5.94 -9.10 7.88
N GLY A 601 6.77 -9.01 8.92
CA GLY A 601 8.12 -9.54 8.96
C GLY A 601 8.77 -9.27 10.31
N SER A 602 9.81 -10.04 10.65
CA SER A 602 10.58 -9.88 11.88
C SER A 602 12.04 -10.26 11.64
N LEU A 603 12.95 -9.59 12.34
CA LEU A 603 14.35 -9.98 12.46
C LEU A 603 14.80 -9.71 13.88
N VAL A 604 15.28 -10.74 14.55
CA VAL A 604 15.68 -10.70 15.96
C VAL A 604 17.15 -11.05 16.06
N GLU A 605 17.96 -10.05 16.40
CA GLU A 605 19.42 -10.12 16.56
C GLU A 605 19.82 -9.88 18.01
N ALA A 606 21.11 -10.03 18.32
CA ALA A 606 21.59 -9.82 19.67
C ALA A 606 21.64 -8.35 20.10
N ASP A 607 21.81 -7.44 19.15
CA ASP A 607 21.99 -6.00 19.36
C ASP A 607 20.75 -5.19 19.01
N ARG A 608 19.82 -5.75 18.24
CA ARG A 608 18.57 -5.09 17.85
C ARG A 608 17.47 -6.09 17.53
N LEU A 609 16.25 -5.57 17.48
CA LEU A 609 15.10 -6.22 16.85
C LEU A 609 14.54 -5.32 15.76
N ARG A 610 13.97 -5.93 14.73
CA ARG A 610 13.24 -5.29 13.65
C ARG A 610 11.87 -5.93 13.56
N PHE A 611 10.84 -5.12 13.57
CA PHE A 611 9.46 -5.56 13.45
C PHE A 611 8.75 -4.81 12.34
N ASP A 612 8.33 -5.54 11.30
CA ASP A 612 7.56 -5.01 10.18
C ASP A 612 6.08 -5.34 10.42
N PHE A 613 5.22 -4.35 10.36
CA PHE A 613 3.81 -4.51 10.66
C PHE A 613 2.91 -3.73 9.71
N THR A 614 1.67 -4.21 9.55
CA THR A 614 0.68 -3.55 8.71
C THR A 614 0.16 -2.29 9.40
N HIS A 615 0.40 -1.13 8.77
CA HIS A 615 -0.19 0.15 9.17
C HIS A 615 -0.11 1.15 8.02
N PHE A 616 -1.12 1.99 7.87
CA PHE A 616 -1.35 2.83 6.69
C PHE A 616 -0.69 4.22 6.76
N SER A 617 -0.25 4.68 7.95
CA SER A 617 0.37 6.01 8.15
C SER A 617 1.64 5.92 8.99
N ALA A 618 2.47 6.98 8.93
CA ALA A 618 3.56 7.13 9.88
C ALA A 618 3.01 7.28 11.31
N MET A 619 3.67 6.65 12.27
CA MET A 619 3.31 6.80 13.67
C MET A 619 3.69 8.21 14.16
N THR A 620 2.83 8.78 14.98
CA THR A 620 3.11 10.04 15.65
C THR A 620 4.11 9.82 16.80
N ALA A 621 4.79 10.90 17.18
CA ALA A 621 5.70 10.86 18.35
C ALA A 621 4.97 10.43 19.66
N GLN A 622 3.67 10.76 19.77
CA GLN A 622 2.85 10.38 20.91
C GLN A 622 2.52 8.87 20.88
N GLU A 623 2.16 8.31 19.74
CA GLU A 623 1.91 6.87 19.56
C GLU A 623 3.19 6.06 19.84
N LEU A 624 4.35 6.50 19.32
CA LEU A 624 5.65 5.85 19.60
C LEU A 624 6.01 5.89 21.09
N ALA A 625 5.78 7.02 21.76
CA ALA A 625 6.01 7.16 23.19
C ALA A 625 5.09 6.22 23.99
N GLU A 626 3.82 6.10 23.61
CA GLU A 626 2.84 5.22 24.26
C GLU A 626 3.18 3.75 24.06
N VAL A 627 3.55 3.32 22.83
CA VAL A 627 4.03 1.96 22.57
C VAL A 627 5.24 1.64 23.42
N SER A 628 6.23 2.55 23.47
CA SER A 628 7.43 2.37 24.30
C SER A 628 7.09 2.28 25.80
N ARG A 629 6.12 3.09 26.26
CA ARG A 629 5.64 3.06 27.65
C ARG A 629 5.00 1.70 27.98
N ILE A 630 4.08 1.21 27.14
CA ILE A 630 3.38 -0.07 27.36
C ILE A 630 4.36 -1.23 27.39
N VAL A 631 5.34 -1.28 26.48
CA VAL A 631 6.36 -2.34 26.48
C VAL A 631 7.18 -2.30 27.76
N ASN A 632 7.67 -1.11 28.15
CA ASN A 632 8.48 -0.99 29.38
C ASN A 632 7.68 -1.25 30.67
N GLU A 633 6.38 -0.95 30.69
CA GLU A 633 5.51 -1.32 31.82
C GLU A 633 5.39 -2.84 31.92
N ALA A 634 5.13 -3.56 30.81
CA ALA A 634 5.08 -5.02 30.81
C ALA A 634 6.44 -5.65 31.24
N VAL A 635 7.56 -4.98 30.94
CA VAL A 635 8.89 -5.37 31.45
C VAL A 635 8.98 -5.16 32.95
N LEU A 636 8.53 -4.01 33.45
CA LEU A 636 8.59 -3.68 34.91
C LEU A 636 7.64 -4.54 35.75
N GLU A 637 6.48 -4.92 35.20
CA GLU A 637 5.55 -5.86 35.86
C GLU A 637 6.14 -7.25 36.06
N GLY A 638 7.10 -7.65 35.21
CA GLY A 638 7.82 -8.90 35.40
C GLY A 638 6.95 -10.14 35.18
N TYR A 639 6.16 -10.16 34.12
CA TYR A 639 5.32 -11.28 33.76
C TYR A 639 6.11 -12.56 33.49
N ASP A 640 5.63 -13.69 34.04
CA ASP A 640 6.16 -15.00 33.71
C ASP A 640 5.87 -15.38 32.26
N ILE A 641 6.86 -15.96 31.59
CA ILE A 641 6.77 -16.43 30.21
C ILE A 641 6.71 -17.95 30.22
N GLN A 642 5.57 -18.49 29.85
CA GLN A 642 5.34 -19.93 29.74
C GLN A 642 5.32 -20.37 28.30
N THR A 643 5.87 -21.53 28.02
CA THR A 643 5.85 -22.14 26.70
C THR A 643 5.26 -23.53 26.77
N LYS A 644 4.29 -23.82 25.88
CA LYS A 644 3.61 -25.12 25.83
C LYS A 644 3.57 -25.61 24.39
N VAL A 645 3.80 -26.90 24.19
CA VAL A 645 3.57 -27.57 22.88
C VAL A 645 2.22 -28.26 22.99
N MET A 646 1.34 -27.97 22.03
CA MET A 646 -0.01 -28.55 22.00
C MET A 646 -0.51 -28.72 20.57
N PRO A 647 -1.56 -29.55 20.35
CA PRO A 647 -2.20 -29.68 19.05
C PRO A 647 -2.73 -28.32 18.56
N ILE A 648 -2.61 -28.07 17.24
CA ILE A 648 -2.98 -26.78 16.63
C ILE A 648 -4.44 -26.41 16.92
N GLU A 649 -5.34 -27.38 16.96
CA GLU A 649 -6.77 -27.15 17.24
C GLU A 649 -7.05 -26.73 18.69
N GLU A 650 -6.21 -27.15 19.62
CA GLU A 650 -6.26 -26.66 21.01
C GLU A 650 -5.64 -25.27 21.12
N ALA A 651 -4.54 -25.06 20.43
CA ALA A 651 -3.84 -23.78 20.42
C ALA A 651 -4.71 -22.63 19.86
N LYS A 652 -5.49 -22.89 18.80
CA LYS A 652 -6.47 -21.92 18.25
C LYS A 652 -7.53 -21.51 19.27
N LYS A 653 -7.94 -22.41 20.17
CA LYS A 653 -8.94 -22.13 21.21
C LYS A 653 -8.42 -21.23 22.33
N THR A 654 -7.11 -21.10 22.49
CA THR A 654 -6.51 -20.20 23.49
C THR A 654 -6.55 -18.71 23.10
N GLY A 655 -6.99 -18.39 21.88
CA GLY A 655 -6.93 -17.02 21.34
C GLY A 655 -5.52 -16.61 20.91
N ALA A 656 -4.58 -17.55 20.80
CA ALA A 656 -3.20 -17.28 20.40
C ALA A 656 -3.12 -16.74 18.97
N ILE A 657 -2.32 -15.71 18.79
CA ILE A 657 -2.08 -15.10 17.48
C ILE A 657 -1.17 -16.03 16.67
N ALA A 658 -1.61 -16.37 15.45
CA ALA A 658 -0.85 -17.09 14.47
C ALA A 658 -0.42 -16.17 13.33
N LEU A 659 0.77 -16.36 12.76
CA LEU A 659 1.22 -15.62 11.60
C LEU A 659 0.40 -16.00 10.36
N PHE A 660 -0.04 -15.00 9.62
CA PHE A 660 -0.84 -15.18 8.42
C PHE A 660 0.02 -15.83 7.31
N GLY A 661 -0.46 -16.95 6.73
CA GLY A 661 0.17 -17.61 5.58
C GLY A 661 1.25 -18.65 5.91
N GLU A 662 1.58 -18.88 7.18
CA GLU A 662 2.45 -19.99 7.55
C GLU A 662 1.69 -21.30 7.64
N LYS A 663 2.30 -22.37 7.12
CA LYS A 663 1.79 -23.74 7.28
C LYS A 663 2.35 -24.35 8.56
N TYR A 664 1.52 -24.43 9.57
CA TYR A 664 1.87 -25.08 10.83
C TYR A 664 1.67 -26.59 10.73
N GLY A 665 2.50 -27.38 11.45
CA GLY A 665 2.30 -28.81 11.63
C GLY A 665 1.13 -29.12 12.59
N ASP A 666 0.90 -30.41 12.84
CA ASP A 666 -0.18 -30.90 13.73
C ASP A 666 -0.02 -30.38 15.18
N SER A 667 1.20 -30.07 15.61
CA SER A 667 1.51 -29.51 16.91
C SER A 667 2.27 -28.19 16.79
N VAL A 668 1.92 -27.22 17.60
CA VAL A 668 2.51 -25.88 17.64
C VAL A 668 3.01 -25.53 19.04
N ARG A 669 4.05 -24.70 19.10
CA ARG A 669 4.56 -24.13 20.34
C ARG A 669 3.89 -22.78 20.57
N VAL A 670 3.21 -22.65 21.72
CA VAL A 670 2.53 -21.44 22.18
C VAL A 670 3.36 -20.79 23.26
N VAL A 671 3.62 -19.51 23.11
CA VAL A 671 4.29 -18.65 24.09
C VAL A 671 3.22 -17.77 24.74
N ASP A 672 3.06 -17.87 26.05
CA ASP A 672 2.13 -17.11 26.87
C ASP A 672 2.92 -16.24 27.86
N MET A 673 2.72 -14.93 27.76
CA MET A 673 3.31 -13.95 28.66
C MET A 673 2.22 -13.36 29.54
N GLY A 674 2.32 -13.49 30.85
CA GLY A 674 1.43 -12.89 31.83
C GLY A 674 0.01 -13.47 31.81
N GLU A 675 -0.12 -14.79 31.70
CA GLU A 675 -1.40 -15.51 31.79
C GLU A 675 -2.48 -14.93 30.83
N GLY A 676 -2.09 -14.71 29.57
CA GLY A 676 -2.99 -14.19 28.50
C GLY A 676 -2.75 -12.73 28.14
N TYR A 677 -1.75 -12.04 28.69
CA TYR A 677 -1.41 -10.68 28.26
C TYR A 677 -0.93 -10.64 26.80
N SER A 678 -0.01 -11.54 26.42
CA SER A 678 0.37 -11.81 25.02
C SER A 678 0.47 -13.32 24.82
N VAL A 679 -0.30 -13.88 23.87
CA VAL A 679 -0.30 -15.31 23.57
C VAL A 679 -0.11 -15.50 22.06
N GLU A 680 0.98 -16.16 21.65
CA GLU A 680 1.36 -16.25 20.25
C GLU A 680 1.98 -17.61 19.88
N PHE A 681 1.82 -18.04 18.62
CA PHE A 681 2.53 -19.19 18.09
C PHE A 681 3.98 -18.79 17.79
N CYS A 682 4.93 -19.37 18.51
CA CYS A 682 6.34 -19.02 18.33
C CYS A 682 7.30 -20.19 18.64
N GLY A 683 8.14 -20.53 17.64
CA GLY A 683 9.21 -21.54 17.76
C GLY A 683 10.54 -21.00 18.28
N GLY A 684 10.66 -19.69 18.55
CA GLY A 684 11.89 -19.06 18.95
C GLY A 684 12.30 -19.30 20.42
N THR A 685 13.45 -18.80 20.81
CA THR A 685 13.93 -18.88 22.20
C THR A 685 13.54 -17.64 22.98
N HIS A 686 12.98 -17.83 24.18
CA HIS A 686 12.45 -16.75 25.02
C HIS A 686 13.04 -16.77 26.40
N LEU A 687 12.97 -15.61 27.09
CA LEU A 687 13.20 -15.50 28.51
C LEU A 687 12.10 -16.24 29.30
N ASP A 688 12.30 -16.47 30.55
CA ASP A 688 11.31 -17.03 31.48
C ASP A 688 10.48 -15.97 32.21
N ASN A 689 10.91 -14.67 32.12
CA ASN A 689 10.21 -13.55 32.72
C ASN A 689 10.51 -12.25 31.97
N THR A 690 9.51 -11.39 31.78
CA THR A 690 9.63 -10.15 31.00
C THR A 690 10.57 -9.13 31.61
N ALA A 691 10.78 -9.12 32.92
CA ALA A 691 11.73 -8.20 33.59
C ALA A 691 13.16 -8.38 33.06
N LYS A 692 13.54 -9.59 32.62
CA LYS A 692 14.86 -9.88 32.05
C LYS A 692 15.11 -9.27 30.69
N VAL A 693 14.07 -8.71 29.99
CA VAL A 693 14.22 -7.92 28.77
C VAL A 693 15.08 -6.68 29.04
N GLY A 694 14.92 -6.07 30.20
CA GLY A 694 15.56 -4.81 30.56
C GLY A 694 14.94 -3.64 29.81
N VAL A 695 15.64 -2.53 29.68
CA VAL A 695 15.12 -1.33 29.02
C VAL A 695 14.87 -1.62 27.56
N PHE A 696 13.64 -1.36 27.09
CA PHE A 696 13.26 -1.35 25.68
C PHE A 696 13.29 0.08 25.12
N HIS A 697 13.93 0.27 23.97
CA HIS A 697 14.06 1.59 23.34
C HIS A 697 13.85 1.50 21.82
N ILE A 698 12.85 2.25 21.31
CA ILE A 698 12.61 2.39 19.88
C ILE A 698 13.66 3.34 19.30
N GLN A 699 14.39 2.89 18.28
CA GLN A 699 15.41 3.69 17.60
C GLN A 699 14.84 4.43 16.39
N SER A 700 14.00 3.78 15.60
CA SER A 700 13.43 4.33 14.37
C SER A 700 12.07 3.74 14.02
N GLU A 701 11.27 4.49 13.28
CA GLU A 701 10.04 4.05 12.67
C GLU A 701 9.95 4.63 11.26
N PHE A 702 9.76 3.78 10.23
CA PHE A 702 9.68 4.24 8.84
C PHE A 702 8.91 3.24 7.96
N SER A 703 8.54 3.68 6.74
CA SER A 703 7.87 2.83 5.75
C SER A 703 8.86 1.97 4.99
N VAL A 704 8.54 0.68 4.80
CA VAL A 704 9.33 -0.25 3.97
C VAL A 704 8.58 -0.69 2.71
N ALA A 705 7.25 -0.66 2.78
CA ALA A 705 6.38 -0.90 1.65
C ALA A 705 5.06 -0.14 1.85
N SER A 706 4.23 -0.10 0.83
CA SER A 706 2.90 0.49 0.98
C SER A 706 2.07 -0.31 1.98
N GLY A 707 1.53 0.37 3.00
CA GLY A 707 0.78 -0.26 4.08
C GLY A 707 1.61 -1.08 5.07
N VAL A 708 2.96 -1.02 4.99
CA VAL A 708 3.86 -1.71 5.92
C VAL A 708 4.84 -0.73 6.55
N ARG A 709 4.84 -0.68 7.86
CA ARG A 709 5.74 0.13 8.69
C ARG A 709 6.77 -0.77 9.35
N ARG A 710 7.94 -0.23 9.62
CA ARG A 710 9.03 -0.90 10.33
C ARG A 710 9.40 -0.15 11.59
N ILE A 711 9.50 -0.86 12.70
CA ILE A 711 10.15 -0.39 13.91
C ILE A 711 11.47 -1.14 14.07
N GLU A 712 12.54 -0.39 14.38
CA GLU A 712 13.80 -0.92 14.89
C GLU A 712 13.93 -0.52 16.35
N ALA A 713 14.27 -1.47 17.21
CA ALA A 713 14.38 -1.25 18.63
C ALA A 713 15.54 -2.06 19.24
N THR A 714 15.96 -1.65 20.42
CA THR A 714 17.01 -2.29 21.21
C THR A 714 16.48 -2.70 22.59
N THR A 715 17.18 -3.62 23.25
CA THR A 715 16.81 -4.11 24.58
C THR A 715 18.01 -4.19 25.53
N GLY A 716 17.72 -4.16 26.81
CA GLY A 716 18.68 -4.43 27.88
C GLY A 716 19.95 -3.56 27.78
N ARG A 717 21.11 -4.20 27.70
CA ARG A 717 22.43 -3.53 27.73
C ARG A 717 22.61 -2.58 26.53
N VAL A 718 22.20 -2.99 25.32
CA VAL A 718 22.35 -2.16 24.14
C VAL A 718 21.53 -0.87 24.25
N SER A 719 20.31 -0.95 24.81
CA SER A 719 19.50 0.25 25.08
C SER A 719 20.19 1.20 26.05
N LEU A 720 20.83 0.69 27.12
CA LEU A 720 21.58 1.53 28.03
C LEU A 720 22.76 2.20 27.33
N GLU A 721 23.51 1.49 26.52
CA GLU A 721 24.63 2.04 25.73
C GLU A 721 24.18 3.14 24.76
N VAL A 722 23.00 2.98 24.13
CA VAL A 722 22.40 4.02 23.29
C VAL A 722 22.00 5.24 24.11
N MET A 723 21.41 5.05 25.28
CA MET A 723 21.00 6.14 26.17
C MET A 723 22.23 6.90 26.70
N ASP A 724 23.29 6.19 27.13
CA ASP A 724 24.52 6.81 27.56
C ASP A 724 25.19 7.64 26.45
N ARG A 725 25.24 7.12 25.24
CA ARG A 725 25.75 7.85 24.05
C ARG A 725 24.95 9.11 23.76
N ASN A 726 23.62 9.01 23.82
CA ASN A 726 22.74 10.15 23.63
C ASN A 726 22.93 11.20 24.72
N GLN A 727 23.07 10.76 25.97
CA GLN A 727 23.36 11.64 27.11
C GLN A 727 24.72 12.34 26.96
N GLU A 728 25.76 11.60 26.56
CA GLU A 728 27.07 12.18 26.29
C GLU A 728 27.01 13.24 25.17
N LEU A 729 26.33 12.93 24.04
CA LEU A 729 26.13 13.88 22.95
C LEU A 729 25.40 15.14 23.41
N LEU A 730 24.37 14.98 24.27
CA LEU A 730 23.64 16.11 24.86
C LEU A 730 24.58 16.99 25.72
N PHE A 731 25.41 16.41 26.55
CA PHE A 731 26.40 17.15 27.35
C PHE A 731 27.46 17.84 26.50
N GLN A 732 27.98 17.17 25.48
CA GLN A 732 28.97 17.75 24.56
C GLN A 732 28.35 18.91 23.78
N THR A 733 27.11 18.79 23.30
CA THR A 733 26.38 19.87 22.62
C THR A 733 26.13 21.04 23.56
N ALA A 734 25.71 20.78 24.79
CA ALA A 734 25.52 21.81 25.80
C ALA A 734 26.83 22.56 26.12
N ALA A 735 27.94 21.85 26.24
CA ALA A 735 29.27 22.43 26.47
C ALA A 735 29.70 23.31 25.27
N ALA A 736 29.49 22.85 24.03
CA ALA A 736 29.80 23.61 22.82
C ALA A 736 29.01 24.94 22.75
N LEU A 737 27.75 24.94 23.17
CA LEU A 737 26.88 26.12 23.24
C LEU A 737 27.04 26.92 24.54
N LYS A 738 27.94 26.49 25.46
CA LYS A 738 28.12 27.11 26.78
C LYS A 738 26.80 27.22 27.56
N ALA A 739 26.02 26.17 27.56
CA ALA A 739 24.73 26.06 28.24
C ALA A 739 24.69 24.84 29.17
N LYS A 740 23.73 24.78 30.08
CA LYS A 740 23.38 23.53 30.79
C LYS A 740 22.47 22.68 29.88
N PRO A 741 22.48 21.32 30.04
CA PRO A 741 21.62 20.45 29.24
C PRO A 741 20.13 20.84 29.22
N GLY A 742 19.56 21.25 30.36
CA GLY A 742 18.16 21.68 30.46
C GLY A 742 17.86 23.03 29.79
N GLU A 743 18.86 23.84 29.50
CA GLU A 743 18.74 25.17 28.89
C GLU A 743 19.16 25.17 27.40
N LEU A 744 19.49 23.97 26.86
CA LEU A 744 20.08 23.80 25.54
C LEU A 744 19.20 24.39 24.42
N ARG A 745 17.89 24.17 24.48
CA ARG A 745 16.94 24.67 23.51
C ARG A 745 16.92 26.20 23.47
N GLU A 746 16.74 26.83 24.63
CA GLU A 746 16.70 28.29 24.75
C GLU A 746 18.02 28.93 24.28
N LYS A 747 19.17 28.30 24.60
CA LYS A 747 20.48 28.77 24.16
C LYS A 747 20.64 28.60 22.64
N ALA A 748 20.19 27.51 22.08
CA ALA A 748 20.22 27.31 20.62
C ALA A 748 19.36 28.36 19.90
N GLU A 749 18.14 28.63 20.37
CA GLU A 749 17.27 29.70 19.84
C GLU A 749 17.93 31.07 19.96
N THR A 750 18.59 31.36 21.08
CA THR A 750 19.32 32.62 21.29
C THR A 750 20.47 32.77 20.30
N VAL A 751 21.32 31.74 20.15
CA VAL A 751 22.46 31.76 19.22
C VAL A 751 22.00 31.90 17.75
N MET A 752 20.93 31.23 17.37
CA MET A 752 20.35 31.40 16.03
C MET A 752 19.82 32.85 15.81
N GLY A 753 19.22 33.43 16.84
CA GLY A 753 18.81 34.81 16.85
C GLY A 753 19.98 35.78 16.69
N GLU A 754 21.06 35.56 17.43
CA GLU A 754 22.31 36.35 17.34
C GLU A 754 22.95 36.23 15.96
N ILE A 755 23.05 35.02 15.41
CA ILE A 755 23.57 34.79 14.03
C ILE A 755 22.73 35.57 13.01
N LYS A 756 21.40 35.54 13.11
CA LYS A 756 20.53 36.32 12.21
C LYS A 756 20.76 37.80 12.32
N GLN A 757 20.91 38.34 13.55
CA GLN A 757 21.21 39.75 13.77
C GLN A 757 22.59 40.16 13.23
N LEU A 758 23.61 39.33 13.48
CA LEU A 758 24.96 39.56 12.96
C LEU A 758 25.00 39.56 11.44
N ASN A 759 24.32 38.60 10.81
CA ASN A 759 24.23 38.58 9.34
C ASN A 759 23.56 39.85 8.79
N GLN A 760 22.48 40.32 9.42
CA GLN A 760 21.84 41.57 9.03
C GLN A 760 22.75 42.80 9.26
N ALA A 761 23.52 42.79 10.35
CA ALA A 761 24.49 43.86 10.62
C ALA A 761 25.63 43.89 9.60
N VAL A 762 26.14 42.73 9.24
CA VAL A 762 27.18 42.58 8.18
C VAL A 762 26.66 43.08 6.83
N GLU A 763 25.46 42.74 6.45
CA GLU A 763 24.83 43.22 5.21
C GLU A 763 24.61 44.75 5.22
N ARG A 764 24.17 45.31 6.36
CA ARG A 764 24.06 46.78 6.53
C ARG A 764 25.43 47.47 6.44
N PHE A 765 26.48 46.83 7.03
CA PHE A 765 27.83 47.39 7.00
C PHE A 765 28.39 47.37 5.57
N LYS A 766 28.25 46.26 4.83
CA LYS A 766 28.62 46.14 3.42
C LYS A 766 27.91 47.18 2.54
N ALA A 767 26.60 47.36 2.76
CA ALA A 767 25.83 48.36 2.02
C ALA A 767 26.32 49.81 2.31
N ARG A 768 26.62 50.12 3.57
CA ARG A 768 27.15 51.42 3.96
C ARG A 768 28.54 51.69 3.37
N GLU A 769 29.40 50.67 3.39
CA GLU A 769 30.74 50.78 2.80
C GLU A 769 30.67 50.98 1.27
N ALA A 770 29.77 50.30 0.59
CA ALA A 770 29.55 50.48 -0.86
C ALA A 770 29.11 51.92 -1.19
N VAL A 771 28.18 52.50 -0.42
CA VAL A 771 27.74 53.90 -0.59
C VAL A 771 28.87 54.85 -0.33
N SER A 772 29.64 54.69 0.77
CA SER A 772 30.78 55.55 1.09
C SER A 772 31.89 55.50 0.01
N GLN A 773 32.13 54.34 -0.56
CA GLN A 773 33.07 54.14 -1.68
C GLN A 773 32.55 54.83 -2.96
N ALA A 774 31.25 54.68 -3.26
CA ALA A 774 30.61 55.33 -4.40
C ALA A 774 30.66 56.86 -4.30
N GLU A 775 30.47 57.43 -3.11
CA GLU A 775 30.62 58.88 -2.88
C GLU A 775 32.05 59.36 -3.20
N ARG A 776 33.10 58.61 -2.78
CA ARG A 776 34.48 58.97 -3.11
C ARG A 776 34.75 58.90 -4.61
N PHE A 777 34.16 57.94 -5.32
CA PHE A 777 34.29 57.83 -6.77
C PHE A 777 33.62 59.03 -7.48
N LEU A 778 32.45 59.51 -6.99
CA LEU A 778 31.77 60.65 -7.54
C LEU A 778 32.60 61.93 -7.42
N PHE A 779 33.38 62.12 -6.33
CA PHE A 779 34.29 63.23 -6.15
C PHE A 779 35.49 63.16 -7.08
N ALA A 780 35.89 61.97 -7.53
CA ALA A 780 37.01 61.77 -8.48
C ALA A 780 36.59 61.85 -9.95
N ALA A 781 35.28 61.97 -10.22
CA ALA A 781 34.77 62.11 -11.58
C ALA A 781 35.27 63.38 -12.25
N HIS A 782 35.61 63.28 -13.53
CA HIS A 782 36.01 64.39 -14.37
C HIS A 782 34.89 64.76 -15.35
N GLU A 783 34.97 66.00 -15.91
CA GLU A 783 33.90 66.48 -16.78
C GLU A 783 34.21 66.27 -18.26
N VAL A 784 33.27 65.66 -19.01
CA VAL A 784 33.33 65.47 -20.45
C VAL A 784 32.00 66.00 -21.06
N GLY A 785 32.07 67.13 -21.78
CA GLY A 785 30.90 67.78 -22.44
C GLY A 785 29.71 68.04 -21.51
N GLY A 786 30.00 68.47 -20.24
CA GLY A 786 28.95 68.72 -19.20
C GLY A 786 28.34 67.52 -18.62
N LEU A 787 29.01 66.34 -18.70
CA LEU A 787 28.69 65.11 -17.99
C LEU A 787 29.87 64.68 -17.10
N LYS A 788 29.56 64.22 -15.88
CA LYS A 788 30.58 63.68 -14.96
C LYS A 788 30.89 62.24 -15.29
N VAL A 789 32.03 61.98 -15.85
CA VAL A 789 32.48 60.62 -16.21
C VAL A 789 33.40 60.07 -15.11
N LEU A 790 33.13 58.86 -14.68
CA LEU A 790 34.03 58.14 -13.79
C LEU A 790 34.16 56.69 -14.21
N THR A 791 35.40 56.21 -14.15
CA THR A 791 35.73 54.79 -14.36
C THR A 791 36.59 54.33 -13.19
N SER A 792 36.24 53.14 -12.63
CA SER A 792 37.01 52.61 -11.51
C SER A 792 36.92 51.12 -11.41
N THR A 793 37.98 50.49 -10.87
CA THR A 793 37.94 49.11 -10.44
C THR A 793 37.62 49.03 -8.96
N VAL A 794 36.63 48.19 -8.59
CA VAL A 794 36.18 47.98 -7.23
C VAL A 794 36.68 46.64 -6.74
N PRO A 795 37.68 46.57 -5.83
CA PRO A 795 38.17 45.28 -5.30
C PRO A 795 37.08 44.54 -4.53
N ASP A 796 37.09 43.23 -4.60
CA ASP A 796 36.23 42.31 -3.84
C ASP A 796 34.70 42.63 -3.92
N ALA A 797 34.25 43.24 -5.02
CA ALA A 797 32.87 43.56 -5.26
C ALA A 797 32.17 42.46 -6.07
N ASP A 798 31.06 42.00 -5.56
CA ASP A 798 30.13 41.19 -6.32
C ASP A 798 29.20 42.04 -7.21
N ALA A 799 28.40 41.36 -8.03
CA ALA A 799 27.46 42.02 -8.93
C ALA A 799 26.42 42.88 -8.19
N ASP A 800 26.01 42.49 -6.99
CA ASP A 800 25.03 43.22 -6.17
C ASP A 800 25.63 44.50 -5.54
N ARG A 801 26.88 44.39 -5.09
CA ARG A 801 27.61 45.57 -4.56
C ARG A 801 27.83 46.60 -5.68
N LEU A 802 28.27 46.17 -6.87
CA LEU A 802 28.40 47.08 -8.02
C LEU A 802 27.06 47.76 -8.37
N ARG A 803 25.95 46.99 -8.35
CA ARG A 803 24.62 47.51 -8.68
C ARG A 803 24.18 48.58 -7.67
N LYS A 804 24.36 48.32 -6.36
CA LYS A 804 24.04 49.26 -5.30
C LYS A 804 24.86 50.56 -5.42
N MET A 805 26.14 50.46 -5.78
CA MET A 805 27.00 51.61 -6.04
C MET A 805 26.53 52.42 -7.28
N GLY A 806 26.21 51.72 -8.36
CA GLY A 806 25.69 52.35 -9.58
C GLY A 806 24.35 53.06 -9.39
N ASP A 807 23.43 52.41 -8.67
CA ASP A 807 22.14 53.02 -8.32
C ASP A 807 22.32 54.27 -7.46
N PHE A 808 23.20 54.22 -6.46
CA PHE A 808 23.53 55.40 -5.63
C PHE A 808 24.12 56.53 -6.45
N LEU A 809 25.09 56.25 -7.33
CA LEU A 809 25.74 57.28 -8.17
C LEU A 809 24.75 57.95 -9.11
N ARG A 810 23.88 57.20 -9.74
CA ARG A 810 22.84 57.67 -10.64
C ARG A 810 21.79 58.53 -9.91
N ASP A 811 21.39 58.11 -8.71
CA ASP A 811 20.40 58.85 -7.92
C ASP A 811 20.97 60.12 -7.27
N LYS A 812 22.32 60.19 -7.08
CA LYS A 812 23.00 61.31 -6.45
C LYS A 812 23.32 62.44 -7.43
N ASP A 813 23.60 62.09 -8.71
CA ASP A 813 23.96 63.04 -9.73
C ASP A 813 23.36 62.68 -11.09
N GLU A 814 22.48 63.52 -11.62
CA GLU A 814 21.77 63.30 -12.89
C GLU A 814 22.71 63.34 -14.13
N SER A 815 23.89 63.99 -13.99
CA SER A 815 24.89 64.14 -15.07
C SER A 815 25.91 62.98 -15.05
N VAL A 816 25.83 62.00 -14.14
CA VAL A 816 26.84 60.96 -13.97
C VAL A 816 26.83 59.92 -15.08
N VAL A 817 28.06 59.55 -15.55
CA VAL A 817 28.34 58.37 -16.35
C VAL A 817 29.39 57.57 -15.59
N ALA A 818 28.94 56.53 -14.87
CA ALA A 818 29.83 55.70 -14.07
C ALA A 818 30.03 54.32 -14.73
N VAL A 819 31.28 53.89 -14.89
CA VAL A 819 31.62 52.55 -15.30
C VAL A 819 32.53 51.92 -14.25
N LEU A 820 31.95 50.98 -13.53
CA LEU A 820 32.62 50.24 -12.46
C LEU A 820 32.95 48.83 -12.92
N ALA A 821 34.11 48.33 -12.56
CA ALA A 821 34.51 46.94 -12.83
C ALA A 821 34.97 46.26 -11.55
N ALA A 822 34.63 44.98 -11.40
CA ALA A 822 35.19 44.12 -10.37
C ALA A 822 35.82 42.90 -10.99
N VAL A 823 36.91 42.41 -10.39
CA VAL A 823 37.60 41.20 -10.81
C VAL A 823 37.53 40.19 -9.69
N ASN A 824 36.86 39.04 -9.96
CA ASN A 824 36.74 37.92 -9.03
C ASN A 824 37.08 36.64 -9.77
N ASP A 825 38.00 35.83 -9.24
CA ASP A 825 38.44 34.56 -9.81
C ASP A 825 38.83 34.63 -11.31
N GLY A 826 39.53 35.71 -11.68
CA GLY A 826 39.96 35.93 -13.07
C GLY A 826 38.84 36.33 -14.05
N LYS A 827 37.63 36.63 -13.55
CA LYS A 827 36.52 37.13 -14.36
C LYS A 827 36.21 38.57 -14.02
N ILE A 828 35.92 39.34 -15.04
CA ILE A 828 35.53 40.75 -14.88
C ILE A 828 33.99 40.84 -14.89
N THR A 829 33.48 41.61 -13.95
CA THR A 829 32.06 42.03 -13.94
C THR A 829 32.05 43.56 -14.12
N PHE A 830 31.44 44.03 -15.19
CA PHE A 830 31.21 45.45 -15.45
C PHE A 830 29.82 45.90 -15.00
N LEU A 831 29.75 47.12 -14.49
CA LEU A 831 28.51 47.86 -14.33
C LEU A 831 28.70 49.26 -15.01
N ALA A 832 27.73 49.63 -15.84
CA ALA A 832 27.60 51.04 -16.29
C ALA A 832 26.29 51.62 -15.71
N ALA A 833 26.36 52.79 -15.17
CA ALA A 833 25.22 53.56 -14.66
C ALA A 833 25.26 54.99 -15.23
N CYS A 834 24.11 55.41 -15.79
CA CYS A 834 23.96 56.74 -16.40
C CYS A 834 22.82 57.49 -15.74
N GLY A 835 23.08 58.69 -15.28
CA GLY A 835 22.07 59.61 -14.78
C GLY A 835 21.09 60.10 -15.86
N LYS A 836 20.00 60.74 -15.46
CA LYS A 836 18.93 61.13 -16.39
C LYS A 836 19.43 62.11 -17.49
N ASP A 837 20.29 63.04 -17.14
CA ASP A 837 20.84 63.96 -18.08
C ASP A 837 21.79 63.35 -19.09
N ALA A 838 22.56 62.34 -18.63
CA ALA A 838 23.43 61.56 -19.52
C ALA A 838 22.60 60.78 -20.53
N VAL A 839 21.53 60.13 -20.07
CA VAL A 839 20.60 59.36 -20.94
C VAL A 839 19.87 60.29 -21.92
N ALA A 840 19.43 61.49 -21.48
CA ALA A 840 18.77 62.49 -22.31
C ALA A 840 19.73 63.02 -23.42
N LYS A 841 21.04 63.18 -23.14
CA LYS A 841 22.07 63.53 -24.12
C LYS A 841 22.52 62.38 -25.02
N GLY A 842 21.88 61.19 -24.90
CA GLY A 842 22.13 60.02 -25.79
C GLY A 842 23.22 59.07 -25.27
N VAL A 843 23.82 59.30 -24.10
CA VAL A 843 24.81 58.44 -23.48
C VAL A 843 24.05 57.36 -22.64
N LYS A 844 24.02 56.11 -23.13
CA LYS A 844 23.25 55.02 -22.52
C LYS A 844 24.17 53.95 -21.95
N ALA A 845 23.89 53.49 -20.74
CA ALA A 845 24.64 52.45 -20.03
C ALA A 845 24.76 51.13 -20.83
N GLY A 846 23.67 50.71 -21.50
CA GLY A 846 23.68 49.52 -22.33
C GLY A 846 24.62 49.59 -23.54
N ASP A 847 24.79 50.79 -24.11
CA ASP A 847 25.71 51.01 -25.26
C ASP A 847 27.14 51.08 -24.80
N ILE A 848 27.40 51.68 -23.61
CA ILE A 848 28.73 51.67 -22.98
C ILE A 848 29.19 50.23 -22.71
N ILE A 849 28.37 49.42 -22.11
CA ILE A 849 28.73 48.01 -21.84
C ILE A 849 29.00 47.23 -23.13
N LYS A 850 28.24 47.48 -24.21
CA LYS A 850 28.46 46.85 -25.52
C LYS A 850 29.80 47.31 -26.18
N ALA A 851 30.30 48.47 -25.83
CA ALA A 851 31.58 48.94 -26.29
C ALA A 851 32.72 48.40 -25.41
N VAL A 852 32.61 48.41 -24.12
CA VAL A 852 33.65 48.09 -23.15
C VAL A 852 33.84 46.58 -22.95
N ALA A 853 32.78 45.79 -22.81
CA ALA A 853 32.87 44.38 -22.47
C ALA A 853 33.57 43.50 -23.56
N PRO A 854 33.41 43.74 -24.88
CA PRO A 854 34.10 42.98 -25.92
C PRO A 854 35.61 43.18 -25.89
N ILE A 855 36.16 44.32 -25.43
CA ILE A 855 37.59 44.57 -25.30
C ILE A 855 38.26 43.56 -24.36
N CYS A 856 37.50 43.14 -23.32
CA CYS A 856 37.93 42.12 -22.37
C CYS A 856 37.39 40.71 -22.72
N GLY A 857 37.05 40.47 -23.98
CA GLY A 857 36.55 39.13 -24.44
C GLY A 857 35.18 38.72 -23.87
N GLY A 858 34.34 39.70 -23.54
CA GLY A 858 33.07 39.46 -22.91
C GLY A 858 31.87 40.00 -23.69
N LYS A 859 30.72 39.94 -23.04
CA LYS A 859 29.42 40.44 -23.56
C LYS A 859 28.61 41.08 -22.42
N GLY A 860 27.73 41.98 -22.79
CA GLY A 860 26.85 42.59 -21.84
C GLY A 860 25.79 43.48 -22.48
N GLY A 861 24.97 44.11 -21.64
CA GLY A 861 23.89 44.98 -22.04
C GLY A 861 22.95 45.27 -20.90
N GLY A 862 21.94 46.06 -21.15
CA GLY A 862 20.96 46.42 -20.14
C GLY A 862 20.09 47.60 -20.56
N LYS A 863 19.49 48.25 -19.60
CA LYS A 863 18.65 49.44 -19.76
C LYS A 863 19.49 50.65 -20.08
N PRO A 864 18.90 51.75 -20.59
CA PRO A 864 19.62 53.02 -20.84
C PRO A 864 20.31 53.61 -19.61
N ASP A 865 19.73 53.42 -18.45
CA ASP A 865 20.19 53.99 -17.17
C ASP A 865 21.10 53.03 -16.37
N SER A 866 21.04 51.73 -16.61
CA SER A 866 21.87 50.73 -15.90
C SER A 866 22.06 49.50 -16.75
N ALA A 867 23.30 49.03 -16.87
CA ALA A 867 23.67 47.85 -17.65
C ALA A 867 24.85 47.10 -17.02
N MET A 868 24.89 45.82 -17.20
CA MET A 868 25.96 44.94 -16.72
C MET A 868 26.57 44.12 -17.86
N GLY A 869 27.82 43.78 -17.69
CA GLY A 869 28.55 42.92 -18.63
C GLY A 869 29.61 42.08 -17.92
N GLY A 870 30.15 41.09 -18.62
CA GLY A 870 31.27 40.31 -18.14
C GLY A 870 32.42 40.30 -19.11
N GLY A 871 33.64 39.95 -18.64
CA GLY A 871 34.85 39.76 -19.45
C GLY A 871 35.73 38.69 -18.81
N SER A 872 36.65 38.12 -19.61
CA SER A 872 37.62 37.13 -19.17
C SER A 872 39.08 37.56 -19.29
N ASP A 873 39.37 38.61 -20.04
CA ASP A 873 40.74 39.12 -20.26
C ASP A 873 41.02 40.27 -19.32
N VAL A 874 41.50 39.98 -18.10
CA VAL A 874 41.78 40.96 -17.04
C VAL A 874 42.91 41.91 -17.46
N LEU A 875 43.85 41.47 -18.32
CA LEU A 875 44.98 42.34 -18.76
C LEU A 875 44.53 43.52 -19.61
N LYS A 876 43.36 43.47 -20.20
CA LYS A 876 42.80 44.54 -21.03
C LYS A 876 41.80 45.39 -20.27
N LEU A 877 41.63 45.23 -18.98
CA LEU A 877 40.62 45.93 -18.16
C LEU A 877 40.84 47.46 -18.18
N ASP A 878 42.09 47.90 -17.93
CA ASP A 878 42.43 49.32 -17.92
C ASP A 878 42.23 49.93 -19.30
N ASN A 879 42.58 49.22 -20.38
CA ASN A 879 42.32 49.67 -21.74
C ASN A 879 40.84 49.85 -22.04
N ALA A 880 40.03 48.86 -21.55
CA ALA A 880 38.57 48.93 -21.70
C ALA A 880 37.94 50.11 -20.97
N LEU A 881 38.35 50.37 -19.72
CA LEU A 881 37.87 51.50 -18.96
C LEU A 881 38.32 52.84 -19.57
N ALA A 882 39.56 52.96 -20.15
CA ALA A 882 40.05 54.14 -20.81
C ALA A 882 39.28 54.57 -22.08
N THR A 883 38.58 53.64 -22.73
CA THR A 883 37.74 53.91 -23.91
C THR A 883 36.41 54.61 -23.60
N VAL A 884 36.04 54.72 -22.32
CA VAL A 884 34.75 55.29 -21.90
C VAL A 884 34.70 56.77 -22.22
N ASP A 885 35.77 57.51 -22.01
CA ASP A 885 35.82 58.95 -22.28
C ASP A 885 35.67 59.25 -23.77
N ASP A 886 36.37 58.49 -24.62
CA ASP A 886 36.24 58.60 -26.08
C ASP A 886 34.84 58.24 -26.55
N PHE A 887 34.24 57.20 -25.95
CA PHE A 887 32.87 56.80 -26.25
C PHE A 887 31.88 57.91 -25.89
N VAL A 888 32.01 58.52 -24.69
CA VAL A 888 31.16 59.62 -24.24
C VAL A 888 31.33 60.85 -25.14
N SER A 889 32.57 61.22 -25.46
CA SER A 889 32.88 62.35 -26.35
C SER A 889 32.27 62.14 -27.74
N GLN A 890 32.44 60.95 -28.34
CA GLN A 890 31.84 60.61 -29.63
C GLN A 890 30.31 60.70 -29.63
N LYS A 891 29.64 60.25 -28.53
CA LYS A 891 28.17 60.32 -28.39
C LYS A 891 27.68 61.76 -28.24
N LEU A 892 28.47 62.65 -27.67
CA LEU A 892 28.18 64.08 -27.52
C LEU A 892 28.54 64.89 -28.76
N GLY A 893 29.25 64.29 -29.75
CA GLY A 893 29.67 65.00 -30.95
C GLY A 893 30.86 65.95 -30.72
N LEU A 894 31.73 65.66 -29.73
CA LEU A 894 32.91 66.42 -29.34
C LEU A 894 34.19 65.94 -30.02
#